data_ad2825a2d9399b2f6c6600fccd5f73d3
#
_entry.id   ad2825a2d9399b2f6c6600fccd5f73d3
#
_cell.length_a   1.000
_cell.length_b   1.000
_cell.length_c   1.000
_cell.angle_alpha   90.00
_cell.angle_beta   90.00
_cell.angle_gamma   90.00
#
_symmetry.space_group_name_H-M   'P 1'
#
loop_
_entity.id
_entity.type
_entity.pdbx_description
1 polymer ?
#
loop_
_entity_poly.entity_id
_entity_poly.type
_entity_poly.pdbx_seq_one_letter_code
_entity_poly.pdbx_strand_id
1 'polypeptide(L)'
;MSGTSTSALEQLDAQVSDSRGVKAPLRKSFEEFLLNDARVPSGRGLHGSYSFAGREALLAVVRVVDRVISEKLADAEVSLAGGAQFGKTILELNLAAYITSQQFRNFGLYLPDDDLVEGIVDSKFRPDVVDQIDWFAEMVQVGKALNKSGKAVNRKGAFLVTDGQRKSVGMIRGLGKVPTTFSMDAAAMDEVDDIQPKMMKFVRGRLTASDLRFVFKIGTQRVHGRGMNKAWKDGSQGVFNFVCPKCGRVHNAEEEFPQIVRMDYWAAEGLEFSELAAPKLTWGGDFKRDDSDATVATHDPLNSYYLGCVACGAQLDRSQPVEEHRAPARIKQRNWSFRISQLAIGAIDLSQIVGRFQSAVADPEEMIVFRCDVLGLPQSTAQALTPATMDRARSVEVFDLAPRAREGCTAFGGLDMGDRCWLFAREVDAAQTKRLLAAERMSAGDVVARAQSLFARLGLSALFIDERPLVNESRTIALGLNGLQSLTEWPAISNAKDAYVSLPGGLTWDGRNSRWLNLKCAVVRFTKNKLGAGIEQDIVFFEEGGQTKFVPMISCNRFESIDRVVREFLTPAEGVVEIVGGKVRETPAMLLPRLTPGHPPILDTVDAHLITGSEREKEADGTMGEYVDQCENHFLLADGYSKLAEIVCGSPVNVSFGRFLPPSGRRSQLLASRRDRSVEG
;
A
#
# COMPACT_ATOMS: atom_id res chain seq x y z
N MET A 1 45.72 -53.20 -11.69
CA MET A 1 44.86 -52.36 -12.48
C MET A 1 44.15 -51.38 -11.51
N SER A 2 44.72 -50.23 -11.30
CA SER A 2 44.22 -49.20 -10.42
C SER A 2 43.44 -48.21 -11.27
N GLY A 3 42.09 -48.33 -11.24
CA GLY A 3 41.21 -47.35 -11.83
C GLY A 3 41.07 -46.16 -10.89
N THR A 4 41.70 -45.04 -11.21
CA THR A 4 41.49 -43.74 -10.57
C THR A 4 40.07 -43.25 -10.91
N SER A 5 39.19 -43.32 -9.94
CA SER A 5 37.89 -42.67 -10.05
C SER A 5 38.11 -41.15 -10.02
N THR A 6 38.02 -40.49 -11.15
CA THR A 6 37.92 -39.04 -11.23
C THR A 6 36.76 -38.60 -10.37
N SER A 7 37.02 -37.71 -9.42
CA SER A 7 36.00 -37.24 -8.47
C SER A 7 34.91 -36.47 -9.23
N ALA A 8 33.68 -36.54 -8.78
CA ALA A 8 32.56 -35.79 -9.35
C ALA A 8 32.83 -34.27 -9.41
N LEU A 9 33.80 -33.77 -8.64
CA LEU A 9 34.32 -32.42 -8.65
C LEU A 9 35.21 -32.12 -9.86
N GLU A 10 36.05 -33.09 -10.28
CA GLU A 10 36.88 -32.95 -11.49
C GLU A 10 36.03 -33.04 -12.75
N GLN A 11 34.94 -33.80 -12.73
CA GLN A 11 33.96 -33.83 -13.81
C GLN A 11 33.15 -32.50 -13.89
N LEU A 12 32.85 -31.88 -12.76
CA LEU A 12 32.19 -30.56 -12.73
C LEU A 12 33.14 -29.44 -13.17
N ASP A 13 34.41 -29.48 -12.76
CA ASP A 13 35.43 -28.53 -13.22
C ASP A 13 35.78 -28.76 -14.71
N ALA A 14 35.73 -30.00 -15.21
CA ALA A 14 35.86 -30.30 -16.63
C ALA A 14 34.66 -29.82 -17.45
N GLN A 15 33.43 -29.96 -16.95
CA GLN A 15 32.24 -29.39 -17.59
C GLN A 15 32.24 -27.86 -17.60
N VAL A 16 32.79 -27.22 -16.57
CA VAL A 16 32.95 -25.74 -16.52
C VAL A 16 34.10 -25.28 -17.43
N SER A 17 35.15 -26.11 -17.64
CA SER A 17 36.26 -25.76 -18.52
C SER A 17 35.98 -26.05 -20.00
N ASP A 18 35.02 -26.91 -20.32
CA ASP A 18 34.64 -27.29 -21.68
C ASP A 18 33.53 -26.38 -22.26
N SER A 19 33.12 -25.37 -21.54
CA SER A 19 32.31 -24.27 -22.08
C SER A 19 33.18 -23.49 -23.08
N ARG A 20 33.17 -23.94 -24.35
CA ARG A 20 33.77 -23.28 -25.50
C ARG A 20 33.41 -21.80 -25.42
N GLY A 21 34.43 -21.02 -25.12
CA GLY A 21 34.38 -19.61 -24.74
C GLY A 21 33.21 -18.82 -25.32
N VAL A 22 32.12 -18.79 -24.60
CA VAL A 22 31.07 -17.82 -24.84
C VAL A 22 31.70 -16.45 -24.57
N LYS A 23 32.11 -15.77 -25.63
CA LYS A 23 32.62 -14.42 -25.49
C LYS A 23 31.46 -13.58 -25.02
N ALA A 24 31.52 -13.13 -23.76
CA ALA A 24 30.63 -12.09 -23.31
C ALA A 24 30.63 -10.97 -24.36
N PRO A 25 29.47 -10.51 -24.82
CA PRO A 25 29.40 -9.41 -25.77
C PRO A 25 30.20 -8.21 -25.23
N LEU A 26 30.69 -7.36 -26.12
CA LEU A 26 31.39 -6.13 -25.75
C LEU A 26 30.62 -5.40 -24.62
N ARG A 27 31.34 -4.86 -23.65
CA ARG A 27 30.72 -4.12 -22.55
C ARG A 27 29.81 -3.02 -23.11
N LYS A 28 28.52 -3.16 -22.83
CA LYS A 28 27.48 -2.21 -23.18
C LYS A 28 27.18 -1.31 -21.98
N SER A 29 26.62 -0.14 -22.22
CA SER A 29 25.92 0.61 -21.18
C SER A 29 24.67 -0.14 -20.74
N PHE A 30 24.06 0.24 -19.63
CA PHE A 30 22.81 -0.38 -19.18
C PHE A 30 21.67 -0.04 -20.14
N GLU A 31 21.66 1.19 -20.67
CA GLU A 31 20.71 1.59 -21.73
C GLU A 31 20.84 0.70 -22.96
N GLU A 32 22.07 0.50 -23.47
CA GLU A 32 22.32 -0.38 -24.62
C GLU A 32 21.97 -1.84 -24.34
N PHE A 33 22.24 -2.34 -23.14
CA PHE A 33 21.85 -3.70 -22.73
C PHE A 33 20.33 -3.85 -22.76
N LEU A 34 19.59 -2.89 -22.19
CA LEU A 34 18.13 -2.92 -22.22
C LEU A 34 17.57 -2.92 -23.64
N LEU A 35 18.06 -2.03 -24.49
CA LEU A 35 17.53 -1.87 -25.86
C LEU A 35 17.88 -3.03 -26.79
N ASN A 36 19.07 -3.63 -26.63
CA ASN A 36 19.56 -4.64 -27.57
C ASN A 36 19.33 -6.09 -27.10
N ASP A 37 19.43 -6.35 -25.78
CA ASP A 37 19.42 -7.71 -25.26
C ASP A 37 18.16 -8.03 -24.46
N ALA A 38 17.66 -7.08 -23.63
CA ALA A 38 16.52 -7.34 -22.76
C ALA A 38 15.22 -7.54 -23.56
N ARG A 39 14.34 -8.35 -23.01
CA ARG A 39 12.99 -8.61 -23.53
C ARG A 39 11.95 -8.31 -22.48
N VAL A 40 10.76 -7.96 -22.89
CA VAL A 40 9.63 -7.67 -22.01
C VAL A 40 8.42 -8.53 -22.39
N PRO A 41 7.65 -9.01 -21.43
CA PRO A 41 6.40 -9.70 -21.73
C PRO A 41 5.47 -8.78 -22.55
N SER A 42 5.06 -9.26 -23.72
CA SER A 42 4.19 -8.53 -24.67
C SER A 42 2.75 -9.05 -24.69
N GLY A 43 2.39 -9.91 -23.74
CA GLY A 43 1.11 -10.60 -23.68
C GLY A 43 1.09 -11.94 -24.44
N ARG A 44 0.09 -12.78 -24.16
CA ARG A 44 -0.07 -14.12 -24.77
C ARG A 44 1.17 -15.02 -24.72
N GLY A 45 2.05 -14.83 -23.71
CA GLY A 45 3.29 -15.61 -23.58
C GLY A 45 4.41 -15.22 -24.54
N LEU A 46 4.25 -14.14 -25.30
CA LEU A 46 5.27 -13.60 -26.18
C LEU A 46 6.13 -12.55 -25.46
N HIS A 47 7.39 -12.42 -25.91
CA HIS A 47 8.30 -11.38 -25.45
C HIS A 47 8.69 -10.48 -26.62
N GLY A 48 8.65 -9.17 -26.39
CA GLY A 48 9.11 -8.15 -27.34
C GLY A 48 10.43 -7.52 -26.90
N SER A 49 11.08 -6.79 -27.77
CA SER A 49 12.26 -5.99 -27.43
C SER A 49 11.93 -4.95 -26.37
N TYR A 50 12.84 -4.73 -25.43
CA TYR A 50 12.69 -3.65 -24.46
C TYR A 50 12.65 -2.30 -25.20
N SER A 51 11.74 -1.43 -24.81
CA SER A 51 11.59 -0.11 -25.44
C SER A 51 11.20 0.91 -24.36
N PHE A 52 11.73 2.10 -24.50
CA PHE A 52 11.33 3.26 -23.71
C PHE A 52 10.16 4.03 -24.35
N ALA A 53 9.69 3.66 -25.52
CA ALA A 53 8.53 4.30 -26.15
C ALA A 53 7.30 4.20 -25.22
N GLY A 54 6.74 5.35 -24.87
CA GLY A 54 5.68 5.47 -23.86
C GLY A 54 6.16 5.27 -22.41
N ARG A 55 7.49 5.17 -22.17
CA ARG A 55 8.12 5.07 -20.85
C ARG A 55 9.36 5.94 -20.78
N GLU A 56 9.36 7.07 -21.44
CA GLU A 56 10.51 7.97 -21.60
C GLU A 56 11.05 8.46 -20.25
N ALA A 57 10.18 8.60 -19.24
CA ALA A 57 10.58 8.96 -17.89
C ALA A 57 11.53 7.93 -17.25
N LEU A 58 11.45 6.64 -17.59
CA LEU A 58 12.39 5.62 -17.11
C LEU A 58 13.79 5.79 -17.69
N LEU A 59 13.91 6.34 -18.88
CA LEU A 59 15.21 6.55 -19.54
C LEU A 59 16.11 7.46 -18.73
N ALA A 60 15.56 8.49 -18.07
CA ALA A 60 16.32 9.37 -17.18
C ALA A 60 16.93 8.58 -16.01
N VAL A 61 16.16 7.67 -15.41
CA VAL A 61 16.64 6.81 -14.33
C VAL A 61 17.77 5.89 -14.81
N VAL A 62 17.59 5.26 -15.98
CA VAL A 62 18.58 4.35 -16.57
C VAL A 62 19.88 5.07 -16.85
N ARG A 63 19.84 6.29 -17.39
CA ARG A 63 21.03 7.11 -17.66
C ARG A 63 21.79 7.49 -16.38
N VAL A 64 21.08 7.72 -15.29
CA VAL A 64 21.75 7.95 -13.98
C VAL A 64 22.40 6.66 -13.49
N VAL A 65 21.76 5.51 -13.62
CA VAL A 65 22.36 4.20 -13.28
C VAL A 65 23.60 3.93 -14.13
N ASP A 66 23.54 4.18 -15.43
CA ASP A 66 24.69 4.08 -16.32
C ASP A 66 25.85 4.96 -15.86
N ARG A 67 25.58 6.19 -15.54
CA ARG A 67 26.57 7.13 -15.02
C ARG A 67 27.22 6.62 -13.72
N VAL A 68 26.41 6.17 -12.77
CA VAL A 68 26.90 5.62 -11.49
C VAL A 68 27.85 4.46 -11.72
N ILE A 69 27.53 3.55 -12.63
CA ILE A 69 28.30 2.33 -12.90
C ILE A 69 29.53 2.66 -13.73
N SER A 70 29.43 3.46 -14.79
CA SER A 70 30.53 3.78 -15.71
C SER A 70 31.59 4.67 -15.04
N GLU A 71 31.18 5.67 -14.29
CA GLU A 71 32.07 6.57 -13.55
C GLU A 71 32.51 5.97 -12.19
N LYS A 72 32.02 4.79 -11.82
CA LYS A 72 32.28 4.12 -10.52
C LYS A 72 32.03 5.05 -9.32
N LEU A 73 30.88 5.69 -9.31
CA LEU A 73 30.52 6.62 -8.25
C LEU A 73 30.22 5.87 -6.95
N ALA A 74 31.25 5.74 -6.10
CA ALA A 74 31.13 5.04 -4.83
C ALA A 74 30.09 5.69 -3.91
N ASP A 75 29.38 4.85 -3.14
CA ASP A 75 28.32 5.25 -2.21
C ASP A 75 27.13 5.96 -2.90
N ALA A 76 26.90 5.66 -4.19
CA ALA A 76 25.76 6.21 -4.90
C ALA A 76 24.47 5.52 -4.52
N GLU A 77 23.43 6.31 -4.41
CA GLU A 77 22.06 5.84 -4.19
C GLU A 77 21.15 6.40 -5.30
N VAL A 78 20.35 5.51 -5.90
CA VAL A 78 19.28 5.88 -6.83
C VAL A 78 17.98 5.32 -6.31
N SER A 79 16.98 6.16 -6.13
CA SER A 79 15.65 5.77 -5.65
C SER A 79 14.59 6.03 -6.72
N LEU A 80 13.82 5.01 -7.09
CA LEU A 80 12.72 5.08 -8.04
C LEU A 80 11.40 4.85 -7.32
N ALA A 81 10.76 5.92 -6.94
CA ALA A 81 9.41 5.93 -6.41
C ALA A 81 8.40 6.07 -7.55
N GLY A 82 7.30 5.37 -7.48
CA GLY A 82 6.27 5.56 -8.51
C GLY A 82 5.12 4.60 -8.45
N GLY A 83 4.15 4.86 -9.30
CA GLY A 83 2.95 4.06 -9.45
C GLY A 83 3.21 2.57 -9.76
N ALA A 84 2.16 1.79 -9.77
CA ALA A 84 2.24 0.38 -10.15
C ALA A 84 2.33 0.21 -11.69
N GLN A 85 2.75 -0.96 -12.14
CA GLN A 85 2.59 -1.47 -13.53
C GLN A 85 3.31 -0.73 -14.67
N PHE A 86 4.37 0.03 -14.42
CA PHE A 86 5.16 0.62 -15.51
C PHE A 86 6.53 -0.04 -15.76
N GLY A 87 6.77 -1.23 -15.21
CA GLY A 87 7.94 -2.04 -15.54
C GLY A 87 9.09 -1.98 -14.51
N LYS A 88 8.85 -1.49 -13.30
CA LYS A 88 9.87 -1.40 -12.23
C LYS A 88 10.60 -2.73 -11.98
N THR A 89 9.84 -3.80 -11.75
CA THR A 89 10.41 -5.14 -11.46
C THR A 89 11.25 -5.68 -12.61
N ILE A 90 10.81 -5.49 -13.85
CA ILE A 90 11.60 -5.91 -15.03
C ILE A 90 12.88 -5.10 -15.15
N LEU A 91 12.85 -3.81 -14.83
CA LEU A 91 14.04 -2.96 -14.83
C LEU A 91 15.09 -3.45 -13.82
N GLU A 92 14.69 -3.76 -12.59
CA GLU A 92 15.63 -4.22 -11.56
C GLU A 92 16.18 -5.62 -11.82
N LEU A 93 15.38 -6.54 -12.36
CA LEU A 93 15.82 -7.88 -12.73
C LEU A 93 16.83 -7.82 -13.89
N ASN A 94 16.62 -6.93 -14.86
CA ASN A 94 17.60 -6.67 -15.92
C ASN A 94 18.85 -5.95 -15.39
N LEU A 95 18.72 -5.09 -14.37
CA LEU A 95 19.88 -4.50 -13.69
C LEU A 95 20.72 -5.58 -12.98
N ALA A 96 20.07 -6.57 -12.35
CA ALA A 96 20.76 -7.70 -11.75
C ALA A 96 21.55 -8.52 -12.81
N ALA A 97 20.92 -8.82 -13.95
CA ALA A 97 21.57 -9.50 -15.06
C ALA A 97 22.73 -8.67 -15.63
N TYR A 98 22.52 -7.36 -15.84
CA TYR A 98 23.56 -6.46 -16.36
C TYR A 98 24.79 -6.36 -15.45
N ILE A 99 24.58 -6.10 -14.15
CA ILE A 99 25.69 -5.95 -13.20
C ILE A 99 26.48 -7.26 -13.07
N THR A 100 25.80 -8.38 -13.04
CA THR A 100 26.48 -9.68 -12.87
C THR A 100 27.16 -10.16 -14.15
N SER A 101 26.60 -9.92 -15.33
CA SER A 101 27.14 -10.45 -16.59
C SER A 101 28.06 -9.48 -17.34
N GLN A 102 27.72 -8.20 -17.37
CA GLN A 102 28.49 -7.19 -18.11
C GLN A 102 29.60 -6.57 -17.26
N GLN A 103 29.33 -6.35 -15.97
CA GLN A 103 30.30 -5.78 -15.04
C GLN A 103 31.07 -6.85 -14.23
N PHE A 104 30.60 -8.10 -14.20
CA PHE A 104 31.13 -9.20 -13.37
C PHE A 104 31.27 -8.78 -11.90
N ARG A 105 30.24 -8.12 -11.37
CA ARG A 105 30.14 -7.68 -9.98
C ARG A 105 29.06 -8.44 -9.25
N ASN A 106 29.27 -8.66 -7.96
CA ASN A 106 28.27 -9.30 -7.12
C ASN A 106 27.09 -8.37 -6.86
N PHE A 107 25.88 -8.89 -7.00
CA PHE A 107 24.64 -8.13 -6.87
C PHE A 107 23.67 -8.79 -5.89
N GLY A 108 22.99 -7.99 -5.08
CA GLY A 108 21.89 -8.45 -4.23
C GLY A 108 20.60 -7.75 -4.55
N LEU A 109 19.54 -8.50 -4.86
CA LEU A 109 18.16 -8.01 -4.92
C LEU A 109 17.44 -8.45 -3.65
N TYR A 110 16.92 -7.48 -2.93
CA TYR A 110 16.27 -7.68 -1.66
C TYR A 110 14.78 -7.37 -1.72
N LEU A 111 13.98 -8.32 -1.25
CA LEU A 111 12.54 -8.26 -1.14
C LEU A 111 12.12 -8.18 0.33
N PRO A 112 10.90 -7.78 0.69
CA PRO A 112 10.44 -7.74 2.07
C PRO A 112 10.56 -9.07 2.81
N ASP A 113 10.21 -10.17 2.16
CA ASP A 113 10.24 -11.51 2.75
C ASP A 113 10.76 -12.59 1.79
N ASP A 114 11.04 -13.79 2.35
CA ASP A 114 11.55 -14.93 1.57
C ASP A 114 10.46 -15.64 0.74
N ASP A 115 9.18 -15.45 1.04
CA ASP A 115 8.08 -16.11 0.31
C ASP A 115 7.93 -15.52 -1.11
N LEU A 116 8.30 -14.24 -1.28
CA LEU A 116 8.30 -13.57 -2.58
C LEU A 116 9.45 -14.03 -3.48
N VAL A 117 10.55 -14.53 -2.91
CA VAL A 117 11.78 -14.87 -3.67
C VAL A 117 11.51 -15.96 -4.70
N GLU A 118 10.89 -17.06 -4.28
CA GLU A 118 10.61 -18.19 -5.17
C GLU A 118 9.68 -17.78 -6.32
N GLY A 119 8.63 -17.00 -5.96
CA GLY A 119 7.70 -16.46 -6.95
C GLY A 119 8.41 -15.59 -8.00
N ILE A 120 9.28 -14.66 -7.58
CA ILE A 120 10.01 -13.77 -8.51
C ILE A 120 11.03 -14.55 -9.35
N VAL A 121 11.79 -15.47 -8.76
CA VAL A 121 12.77 -16.26 -9.52
C VAL A 121 12.10 -17.11 -10.60
N ASP A 122 11.04 -17.84 -10.25
CA ASP A 122 10.42 -18.81 -11.14
C ASP A 122 9.40 -18.17 -12.11
N SER A 123 8.73 -17.07 -11.72
CA SER A 123 7.71 -16.44 -12.56
C SER A 123 8.18 -15.24 -13.38
N LYS A 124 9.35 -14.65 -13.05
CA LYS A 124 9.85 -13.45 -13.72
C LYS A 124 11.34 -13.54 -14.10
N PHE A 125 12.25 -13.77 -13.13
CA PHE A 125 13.68 -13.71 -13.43
C PHE A 125 14.08 -14.74 -14.46
N ARG A 126 13.69 -16.00 -14.27
CA ARG A 126 14.02 -17.06 -15.23
C ARG A 126 13.30 -16.85 -16.57
N PRO A 127 11.94 -16.80 -16.64
CA PRO A 127 11.26 -16.74 -17.93
C PRO A 127 11.37 -15.40 -18.66
N ASP A 128 11.48 -14.26 -17.95
CA ASP A 128 11.45 -12.94 -18.56
C ASP A 128 12.85 -12.32 -18.76
N VAL A 129 13.89 -12.85 -18.11
CA VAL A 129 15.25 -12.33 -18.22
C VAL A 129 16.22 -13.41 -18.68
N VAL A 130 16.35 -14.52 -17.92
CA VAL A 130 17.36 -15.56 -18.24
C VAL A 130 17.07 -16.22 -19.58
N ASP A 131 15.85 -16.74 -19.74
CA ASP A 131 15.46 -17.52 -20.93
C ASP A 131 15.24 -16.63 -22.18
N GLN A 132 15.30 -15.32 -22.03
CA GLN A 132 15.09 -14.36 -23.13
C GLN A 132 16.41 -13.78 -23.69
N ILE A 133 17.53 -14.01 -23.04
CA ILE A 133 18.85 -13.48 -23.45
C ILE A 133 19.78 -14.68 -23.63
N ASP A 134 19.87 -15.21 -24.85
CA ASP A 134 20.57 -16.47 -25.18
C ASP A 134 21.98 -16.53 -24.58
N TRP A 135 22.81 -15.50 -24.81
CA TRP A 135 24.19 -15.49 -24.29
C TRP A 135 24.23 -15.41 -22.74
N PHE A 136 23.22 -14.81 -22.08
CA PHE A 136 23.14 -14.78 -20.63
C PHE A 136 22.67 -16.13 -20.09
N ALA A 137 21.73 -16.79 -20.76
CA ALA A 137 21.29 -18.15 -20.40
C ALA A 137 22.45 -19.16 -20.42
N GLU A 138 23.40 -19.01 -21.36
CA GLU A 138 24.60 -19.84 -21.44
C GLU A 138 25.60 -19.57 -20.31
N MET A 139 25.63 -18.33 -19.77
CA MET A 139 26.56 -17.90 -18.72
C MET A 139 26.02 -18.14 -17.31
N VAL A 140 24.71 -18.24 -17.13
CA VAL A 140 24.08 -18.22 -15.81
C VAL A 140 23.73 -19.62 -15.30
N GLN A 141 24.00 -19.84 -14.02
CA GLN A 141 23.59 -21.05 -13.30
C GLN A 141 22.65 -20.64 -12.15
N VAL A 142 21.34 -20.67 -12.41
CA VAL A 142 20.32 -20.35 -11.41
C VAL A 142 20.33 -21.42 -10.30
N GLY A 143 20.21 -20.98 -9.05
CA GLY A 143 20.30 -21.85 -7.88
C GLY A 143 21.73 -22.15 -7.42
N LYS A 144 22.75 -21.52 -8.01
CA LYS A 144 24.16 -21.65 -7.61
C LYS A 144 24.72 -20.37 -7.03
N ALA A 145 25.65 -20.51 -6.08
CA ALA A 145 26.44 -19.44 -5.47
C ALA A 145 27.88 -19.91 -5.26
N LEU A 146 28.79 -18.99 -4.95
CA LEU A 146 30.17 -19.36 -4.54
C LEU A 146 30.25 -19.41 -3.01
N ASN A 147 30.99 -20.44 -2.50
CA ASN A 147 31.38 -20.47 -1.10
C ASN A 147 32.64 -19.60 -0.85
N LYS A 148 33.13 -19.58 0.40
CA LYS A 148 34.31 -18.78 0.78
C LYS A 148 35.60 -19.19 0.02
N SER A 149 35.68 -20.41 -0.47
CA SER A 149 36.82 -20.90 -1.27
C SER A 149 36.60 -20.78 -2.78
N GLY A 150 35.55 -20.08 -3.22
CA GLY A 150 35.24 -19.88 -4.64
C GLY A 150 34.64 -21.08 -5.37
N LYS A 151 34.22 -22.14 -4.65
CA LYS A 151 33.55 -23.30 -5.26
C LYS A 151 32.04 -23.09 -5.36
N ALA A 152 31.42 -23.53 -6.45
CA ALA A 152 29.97 -23.46 -6.66
C ALA A 152 29.23 -24.35 -5.66
N VAL A 153 28.19 -23.80 -5.03
CA VAL A 153 27.32 -24.49 -4.08
C VAL A 153 25.86 -24.19 -4.40
N ASN A 154 24.98 -25.13 -4.06
CA ASN A 154 23.54 -24.90 -4.23
C ASN A 154 23.02 -23.86 -3.22
N ARG A 155 22.24 -22.89 -3.69
CA ARG A 155 21.64 -21.87 -2.83
C ARG A 155 20.37 -21.30 -3.46
N LYS A 156 19.24 -21.47 -2.78
CA LYS A 156 17.94 -20.92 -3.21
C LYS A 156 18.05 -19.40 -3.42
N GLY A 157 17.50 -18.89 -4.50
CA GLY A 157 17.50 -17.47 -4.86
C GLY A 157 18.85 -16.93 -5.33
N ALA A 158 19.92 -17.73 -5.40
CA ALA A 158 21.21 -17.32 -5.94
C ALA A 158 21.35 -17.72 -7.42
N PHE A 159 22.18 -16.97 -8.16
CA PHE A 159 22.59 -17.34 -9.50
C PHE A 159 24.07 -16.98 -9.70
N LEU A 160 24.81 -17.92 -10.28
CA LEU A 160 26.23 -17.78 -10.60
C LEU A 160 26.35 -17.46 -12.09
N VAL A 161 27.07 -16.39 -12.41
CA VAL A 161 27.39 -15.98 -13.79
C VAL A 161 28.87 -16.20 -14.04
N THR A 162 29.22 -16.83 -15.16
CA THR A 162 30.61 -17.08 -15.54
C THR A 162 30.81 -17.09 -17.06
N ASP A 163 31.92 -16.49 -17.52
CA ASP A 163 32.40 -16.58 -18.90
C ASP A 163 33.59 -17.56 -19.05
N GLY A 164 33.80 -18.40 -18.03
CA GLY A 164 34.96 -19.32 -17.94
C GLY A 164 36.18 -18.68 -17.26
N GLN A 165 36.38 -17.38 -17.37
CA GLN A 165 37.52 -16.68 -16.74
C GLN A 165 37.09 -15.85 -15.53
N ARG A 166 35.95 -15.13 -15.64
CA ARG A 166 35.41 -14.27 -14.59
C ARG A 166 34.17 -14.92 -13.99
N LYS A 167 33.93 -14.66 -12.72
CA LYS A 167 32.74 -15.13 -12.00
C LYS A 167 32.14 -14.01 -11.17
N SER A 168 30.83 -13.96 -11.14
CA SER A 168 30.04 -13.09 -10.26
C SER A 168 28.83 -13.86 -9.71
N VAL A 169 28.29 -13.38 -8.63
CA VAL A 169 27.10 -13.97 -8.00
C VAL A 169 26.02 -12.92 -7.87
N GLY A 170 24.83 -13.24 -8.35
CA GLY A 170 23.61 -12.54 -8.01
C GLY A 170 22.85 -13.30 -6.95
N MET A 171 22.12 -12.57 -6.09
CA MET A 171 21.30 -13.13 -5.04
C MET A 171 19.98 -12.38 -4.93
N ILE A 172 18.87 -13.09 -5.01
CA ILE A 172 17.53 -12.61 -4.74
C ILE A 172 17.12 -13.17 -3.37
N ARG A 173 16.80 -12.30 -2.41
CA ARG A 173 16.56 -12.72 -1.03
C ARG A 173 15.57 -11.81 -0.30
N GLY A 174 14.77 -12.42 0.58
CA GLY A 174 13.95 -11.68 1.54
C GLY A 174 14.75 -11.08 2.70
N LEU A 175 14.31 -9.96 3.22
CA LEU A 175 14.86 -9.26 4.38
C LEU A 175 14.11 -9.57 5.69
N GLY A 176 13.33 -10.63 5.76
CA GLY A 176 12.76 -11.13 7.01
C GLY A 176 13.83 -11.50 8.06
N LYS A 177 15.05 -11.78 7.61
CA LYS A 177 16.22 -12.10 8.46
C LYS A 177 17.44 -11.29 8.03
N VAL A 178 18.32 -10.98 9.01
CA VAL A 178 19.56 -10.24 8.74
C VAL A 178 20.42 -10.96 7.70
N PRO A 179 20.82 -10.29 6.59
CA PRO A 179 21.70 -10.87 5.59
C PRO A 179 23.13 -10.97 6.14
N THR A 180 23.61 -12.17 6.45
CA THR A 180 24.84 -12.33 7.25
C THR A 180 26.13 -12.69 6.50
N THR A 181 26.09 -13.13 5.23
CA THR A 181 27.27 -13.85 4.68
C THR A 181 27.68 -13.53 3.25
N PHE A 182 27.09 -12.55 2.59
CA PHE A 182 27.38 -12.26 1.19
C PHE A 182 27.85 -10.81 1.01
N SER A 183 29.07 -10.62 0.48
CA SER A 183 29.61 -9.32 0.12
C SER A 183 29.22 -8.96 -1.29
N MET A 184 28.75 -7.75 -1.52
CA MET A 184 28.22 -7.26 -2.79
C MET A 184 28.92 -6.01 -3.25
N ASP A 185 28.80 -5.73 -4.53
CA ASP A 185 29.25 -4.48 -5.16
C ASP A 185 28.09 -3.50 -5.34
N ALA A 186 26.91 -4.05 -5.58
CA ALA A 186 25.66 -3.28 -5.72
C ALA A 186 24.49 -4.07 -5.14
N ALA A 187 23.46 -3.34 -4.73
CA ALA A 187 22.23 -3.90 -4.21
C ALA A 187 21.01 -3.15 -4.75
N ALA A 188 19.93 -3.88 -5.02
CA ALA A 188 18.59 -3.32 -5.19
C ALA A 188 17.70 -3.74 -4.01
N MET A 189 16.73 -2.89 -3.67
CA MET A 189 15.70 -3.18 -2.68
C MET A 189 14.35 -2.83 -3.29
N ASP A 190 13.51 -3.84 -3.46
CA ASP A 190 12.14 -3.67 -3.99
C ASP A 190 11.12 -3.59 -2.84
N GLU A 191 10.02 -2.90 -3.08
CA GLU A 191 8.93 -2.65 -2.11
C GLU A 191 9.48 -2.13 -0.77
N VAL A 192 10.29 -1.06 -0.84
CA VAL A 192 11.02 -0.49 0.31
C VAL A 192 10.11 -0.10 1.47
N ASP A 193 8.84 0.24 1.21
CA ASP A 193 7.86 0.56 2.25
C ASP A 193 7.54 -0.64 3.17
N ASP A 194 7.72 -1.86 2.68
CA ASP A 194 7.50 -3.09 3.44
C ASP A 194 8.80 -3.63 4.10
N ILE A 195 9.95 -2.98 3.84
CA ILE A 195 11.24 -3.34 4.43
C ILE A 195 11.48 -2.55 5.73
N GLN A 196 11.80 -3.25 6.81
CA GLN A 196 12.14 -2.58 8.07
C GLN A 196 13.41 -1.73 7.93
N PRO A 197 13.43 -0.47 8.40
CA PRO A 197 14.58 0.45 8.25
C PRO A 197 15.91 -0.11 8.77
N LYS A 198 15.88 -0.88 9.87
CA LYS A 198 17.08 -1.55 10.40
C LYS A 198 17.70 -2.54 9.42
N MET A 199 16.88 -3.21 8.60
CA MET A 199 17.35 -4.20 7.63
C MET A 199 18.07 -3.55 6.45
N MET A 200 17.62 -2.37 6.01
CA MET A 200 18.31 -1.58 4.98
C MET A 200 19.74 -1.18 5.39
N LYS A 201 19.97 -0.90 6.68
CA LYS A 201 21.32 -0.63 7.21
C LYS A 201 22.24 -1.85 7.08
N PHE A 202 21.72 -3.06 7.29
CA PHE A 202 22.50 -4.29 7.11
C PHE A 202 22.85 -4.54 5.65
N VAL A 203 21.97 -4.22 4.69
CA VAL A 203 22.28 -4.29 3.25
C VAL A 203 23.46 -3.38 2.91
N ARG A 204 23.44 -2.12 3.34
CA ARG A 204 24.57 -1.19 3.14
C ARG A 204 25.88 -1.72 3.74
N GLY A 205 25.83 -2.36 4.89
CA GLY A 205 27.00 -2.99 5.50
C GLY A 205 27.63 -4.11 4.66
N ARG A 206 26.93 -4.68 3.68
CA ARG A 206 27.46 -5.71 2.76
C ARG A 206 28.21 -5.13 1.56
N LEU A 207 28.12 -3.84 1.34
CA LEU A 207 28.76 -3.14 0.23
C LEU A 207 30.13 -2.56 0.62
N THR A 208 30.49 -2.55 1.89
CA THR A 208 31.67 -1.81 2.43
C THR A 208 33.00 -2.23 1.81
N ALA A 209 33.14 -3.47 1.36
CA ALA A 209 34.39 -3.97 0.72
C ALA A 209 34.47 -3.61 -0.78
N SER A 210 33.43 -3.07 -1.38
CA SER A 210 33.38 -2.74 -2.81
C SER A 210 33.88 -1.31 -3.09
N ASP A 211 34.42 -1.09 -4.27
CA ASP A 211 34.74 0.23 -4.81
C ASP A 211 33.50 0.95 -5.40
N LEU A 212 32.40 0.22 -5.69
CA LEU A 212 31.18 0.78 -6.26
C LEU A 212 30.15 1.19 -5.18
N ARG A 213 29.83 0.31 -4.25
CA ARG A 213 28.84 0.53 -3.16
C ARG A 213 27.54 1.19 -3.62
N PHE A 214 26.98 0.69 -4.70
CA PHE A 214 25.77 1.22 -5.32
C PHE A 214 24.51 0.62 -4.70
N VAL A 215 23.53 1.47 -4.37
CA VAL A 215 22.21 1.07 -3.88
C VAL A 215 21.11 1.59 -4.80
N PHE A 216 20.25 0.71 -5.26
CA PHE A 216 19.06 1.03 -6.02
C PHE A 216 17.81 0.69 -5.19
N LYS A 217 16.94 1.65 -4.97
CA LYS A 217 15.70 1.48 -4.21
C LYS A 217 14.50 1.64 -5.14
N ILE A 218 13.56 0.73 -5.04
CA ILE A 218 12.35 0.73 -5.84
C ILE A 218 11.14 0.51 -4.94
N GLY A 219 10.01 1.08 -5.30
CA GLY A 219 8.73 0.81 -4.64
C GLY A 219 7.70 1.90 -4.88
N THR A 220 6.52 1.67 -4.34
CA THR A 220 5.43 2.63 -4.33
C THR A 220 5.52 3.47 -3.07
N GLN A 221 5.31 4.78 -3.17
CA GLN A 221 5.25 5.65 -1.99
C GLN A 221 3.90 5.46 -1.30
N ARG A 222 3.86 4.80 -0.15
CA ARG A 222 2.61 4.56 0.58
C ARG A 222 2.39 5.60 1.67
N VAL A 223 3.39 5.87 2.48
CA VAL A 223 3.27 6.74 3.66
C VAL A 223 4.19 7.94 3.56
N HIS A 224 3.65 9.11 3.88
CA HIS A 224 4.43 10.35 3.89
C HIS A 224 5.56 10.29 4.94
N GLY A 225 6.78 10.64 4.54
CA GLY A 225 7.95 10.67 5.43
C GLY A 225 8.58 9.32 5.75
N ARG A 226 8.10 8.20 5.17
CA ARG A 226 8.61 6.84 5.40
C ARG A 226 8.95 6.13 4.09
N GLY A 227 9.64 5.00 4.21
CA GLY A 227 9.93 4.11 3.10
C GLY A 227 10.43 4.82 1.84
N MET A 228 9.74 4.59 0.73
CA MET A 228 10.07 5.23 -0.55
C MET A 228 9.85 6.74 -0.56
N ASN A 229 8.86 7.26 0.19
CA ASN A 229 8.70 8.71 0.29
C ASN A 229 9.87 9.37 1.00
N LYS A 230 10.38 8.76 2.07
CA LYS A 230 11.61 9.24 2.73
C LYS A 230 12.80 9.15 1.77
N ALA A 231 12.99 8.02 1.09
CA ALA A 231 14.07 7.85 0.12
C ALA A 231 14.02 8.91 -1.00
N TRP A 232 12.81 9.23 -1.50
CA TRP A 232 12.64 10.30 -2.48
C TRP A 232 12.98 11.70 -1.91
N LYS A 233 12.51 12.01 -0.70
CA LYS A 233 12.80 13.29 -0.02
C LYS A 233 14.27 13.48 0.33
N ASP A 234 14.96 12.42 0.74
CA ASP A 234 16.38 12.44 1.07
C ASP A 234 17.27 12.61 -0.16
N GLY A 235 16.76 12.23 -1.32
CA GLY A 235 17.46 12.35 -2.61
C GLY A 235 17.16 13.65 -3.34
N SER A 236 17.45 13.67 -4.64
CA SER A 236 17.32 14.85 -5.51
C SER A 236 15.90 15.31 -5.80
N GLN A 237 14.90 14.52 -5.45
CA GLN A 237 13.47 14.81 -5.64
C GLN A 237 13.09 15.08 -7.11
N GLY A 238 13.56 14.20 -8.00
CA GLY A 238 13.26 14.26 -9.42
C GLY A 238 11.76 14.00 -9.68
N VAL A 239 11.18 14.81 -10.54
CA VAL A 239 9.81 14.72 -11.05
C VAL A 239 9.81 14.90 -12.56
N PHE A 240 8.72 14.52 -13.22
CA PHE A 240 8.57 14.62 -14.66
C PHE A 240 7.43 15.56 -15.00
N ASN A 241 7.78 16.67 -15.60
CA ASN A 241 6.88 17.73 -15.98
C ASN A 241 6.59 17.72 -17.50
N PHE A 242 5.52 18.39 -17.91
CA PHE A 242 5.15 18.59 -19.30
C PHE A 242 5.11 20.07 -19.63
N VAL A 243 5.72 20.47 -20.75
CA VAL A 243 5.72 21.85 -21.20
C VAL A 243 4.63 22.06 -22.23
N CYS A 244 3.76 23.03 -21.97
CA CYS A 244 2.69 23.36 -22.93
C CYS A 244 3.28 23.94 -24.21
N PRO A 245 2.99 23.36 -25.40
CA PRO A 245 3.55 23.84 -26.68
C PRO A 245 2.98 25.19 -27.09
N LYS A 246 1.82 25.60 -26.53
CA LYS A 246 1.15 26.85 -26.90
C LYS A 246 1.54 28.03 -26.02
N CYS A 247 1.59 27.85 -24.69
CA CYS A 247 1.82 28.96 -23.76
C CYS A 247 3.12 28.83 -22.93
N GLY A 248 3.87 27.72 -23.09
CA GLY A 248 5.14 27.49 -22.40
C GLY A 248 5.01 27.15 -20.91
N ARG A 249 3.78 27.07 -20.34
CA ARG A 249 3.57 26.69 -18.95
C ARG A 249 4.08 25.27 -18.71
N VAL A 250 4.76 25.10 -17.58
CA VAL A 250 5.23 23.79 -17.07
C VAL A 250 4.18 23.20 -16.16
N HIS A 251 3.87 21.93 -16.35
CA HIS A 251 2.85 21.18 -15.65
C HIS A 251 3.42 19.96 -14.95
N ASN A 252 3.11 19.76 -13.67
CA ASN A 252 3.32 18.51 -12.98
C ASN A 252 2.00 17.74 -12.93
N ALA A 253 1.92 16.63 -13.71
CA ALA A 253 0.64 15.96 -13.95
C ALA A 253 0.03 15.35 -12.69
N GLU A 254 0.84 14.79 -11.79
CA GLU A 254 0.33 14.20 -10.55
C GLU A 254 -0.15 15.22 -9.52
N GLU A 255 0.39 16.44 -9.56
CA GLU A 255 0.01 17.52 -8.64
C GLU A 255 -1.18 18.33 -9.18
N GLU A 256 -1.34 18.39 -10.49
CA GLU A 256 -2.47 19.08 -11.17
C GLU A 256 -3.62 18.13 -11.52
N PHE A 257 -3.54 16.84 -11.18
CA PHE A 257 -4.63 15.89 -11.35
C PHE A 257 -5.76 16.20 -10.35
N PRO A 258 -7.05 16.14 -10.74
CA PRO A 258 -7.58 15.70 -12.05
C PRO A 258 -7.64 16.80 -13.13
N GLN A 259 -7.42 18.06 -12.81
CA GLN A 259 -7.65 19.22 -13.69
C GLN A 259 -6.84 19.21 -14.98
N ILE A 260 -5.72 18.46 -15.01
CA ILE A 260 -4.85 18.31 -16.18
C ILE A 260 -5.39 17.31 -17.20
N VAL A 261 -6.34 16.45 -16.84
CA VAL A 261 -6.92 15.45 -17.74
C VAL A 261 -8.14 16.05 -18.44
N ARG A 262 -8.23 15.84 -19.75
CA ARG A 262 -9.30 16.34 -20.62
C ARG A 262 -9.87 15.22 -21.49
N MET A 263 -11.13 15.36 -21.87
CA MET A 263 -11.83 14.50 -22.81
C MET A 263 -12.02 15.22 -24.14
N ASP A 264 -11.72 14.59 -25.26
CA ASP A 264 -11.97 15.15 -26.60
C ASP A 264 -13.46 15.43 -26.83
N TYR A 265 -14.34 14.57 -26.37
CA TYR A 265 -15.78 14.74 -26.47
C TYR A 265 -16.26 16.03 -25.76
N TRP A 266 -15.75 16.29 -24.54
CA TRP A 266 -16.09 17.47 -23.77
C TRP A 266 -15.48 18.75 -24.35
N ALA A 267 -14.28 18.67 -24.91
CA ALA A 267 -13.66 19.77 -25.61
C ALA A 267 -14.46 20.17 -26.86
N ALA A 268 -15.03 19.19 -27.58
CA ALA A 268 -15.91 19.46 -28.71
C ALA A 268 -17.23 20.14 -28.31
N GLU A 269 -17.73 19.91 -27.11
CA GLU A 269 -18.91 20.57 -26.55
C GLU A 269 -18.60 21.85 -25.77
N GLY A 270 -17.30 22.24 -25.70
CA GLY A 270 -16.88 23.46 -24.98
C GLY A 270 -16.78 23.30 -23.47
N LEU A 271 -16.90 22.08 -22.94
CA LEU A 271 -16.75 21.80 -21.52
C LEU A 271 -15.32 21.35 -21.21
N GLU A 272 -14.70 21.96 -20.21
CA GLU A 272 -13.40 21.54 -19.72
C GLU A 272 -13.52 20.56 -18.56
N PHE A 273 -12.63 19.57 -18.52
CA PHE A 273 -12.58 18.60 -17.43
C PHE A 273 -12.41 19.25 -16.05
N SER A 274 -11.65 20.34 -15.99
CA SER A 274 -11.46 21.14 -14.78
C SER A 274 -12.74 21.79 -14.26
N GLU A 275 -13.71 22.07 -15.14
CA GLU A 275 -15.02 22.60 -14.72
C GLU A 275 -15.89 21.51 -14.11
N LEU A 276 -15.71 20.27 -14.60
CA LEU A 276 -16.34 19.09 -14.02
C LEU A 276 -15.68 18.66 -12.70
N ALA A 277 -14.41 18.91 -12.55
CA ALA A 277 -13.63 18.63 -11.34
C ALA A 277 -13.66 19.76 -10.30
N ALA A 278 -14.51 20.80 -10.49
CA ALA A 278 -14.77 21.78 -9.45
C ALA A 278 -15.26 21.07 -8.16
N PRO A 279 -14.97 21.60 -6.95
CA PRO A 279 -15.02 20.85 -5.70
C PRO A 279 -16.38 20.27 -5.28
N LYS A 280 -17.41 20.42 -6.09
CA LYS A 280 -18.73 19.79 -5.93
C LYS A 280 -18.94 18.56 -6.81
N LEU A 281 -17.97 18.24 -7.63
CA LEU A 281 -18.09 17.22 -8.65
C LEU A 281 -17.33 16.00 -8.21
N THR A 282 -18.07 15.08 -7.61
CA THR A 282 -17.65 13.69 -7.69
C THR A 282 -17.72 13.30 -9.14
N TRP A 283 -16.61 12.90 -9.72
CA TRP A 283 -16.48 12.42 -11.09
C TRP A 283 -17.59 11.45 -11.50
N GLY A 284 -18.08 10.64 -10.58
CA GLY A 284 -19.18 9.73 -10.78
C GLY A 284 -20.57 10.37 -10.79
N GLY A 285 -20.72 11.65 -10.36
CA GLY A 285 -22.03 12.31 -10.22
C GLY A 285 -22.46 13.09 -11.44
N ASP A 286 -21.51 13.55 -12.24
CA ASP A 286 -21.76 14.54 -13.29
C ASP A 286 -21.58 14.04 -14.71
N PHE A 287 -20.96 12.89 -14.88
CA PHE A 287 -21.21 12.09 -16.07
C PHE A 287 -22.66 11.64 -15.96
N LYS A 288 -23.56 12.27 -16.71
CA LYS A 288 -24.99 12.03 -16.72
C LYS A 288 -25.28 10.59 -16.37
N ARG A 289 -25.66 10.33 -15.13
CA ARG A 289 -26.34 9.09 -14.80
C ARG A 289 -27.57 9.06 -15.68
N ASP A 290 -27.59 8.16 -16.61
CA ASP A 290 -28.85 7.69 -17.10
C ASP A 290 -29.53 7.05 -15.90
N ASP A 291 -30.68 7.61 -15.47
CA ASP A 291 -31.43 7.16 -14.28
C ASP A 291 -31.83 5.68 -14.34
N SER A 292 -31.59 5.01 -15.45
CA SER A 292 -31.89 3.60 -15.69
C SER A 292 -30.75 2.63 -15.34
N ASP A 293 -29.50 3.12 -15.16
CA ASP A 293 -28.39 2.22 -14.87
C ASP A 293 -27.35 2.92 -14.01
N ALA A 294 -27.22 2.48 -12.77
CA ALA A 294 -26.27 3.01 -11.79
C ALA A 294 -24.80 2.68 -12.10
N THR A 295 -24.54 2.06 -13.19
CA THR A 295 -23.20 1.85 -13.73
C THR A 295 -22.82 3.11 -14.49
N VAL A 296 -22.02 3.92 -13.85
CA VAL A 296 -21.18 4.93 -14.47
C VAL A 296 -20.80 4.46 -15.86
N ALA A 297 -20.91 5.33 -16.84
CA ALA A 297 -20.30 5.16 -18.14
C ALA A 297 -18.77 4.97 -17.97
N THR A 298 -18.42 3.85 -17.43
CA THR A 298 -17.09 3.30 -17.40
C THR A 298 -16.83 2.87 -18.82
N HIS A 299 -15.81 3.44 -19.45
CA HIS A 299 -15.42 3.05 -20.79
C HIS A 299 -16.51 3.15 -21.86
N ASP A 300 -16.91 4.37 -22.17
CA ASP A 300 -17.28 4.56 -23.54
C ASP A 300 -15.96 4.49 -24.35
N PRO A 301 -15.75 3.44 -25.15
CA PRO A 301 -14.55 3.33 -26.00
C PRO A 301 -14.45 4.46 -27.04
N LEU A 302 -15.47 5.30 -27.15
CA LEU A 302 -15.49 6.50 -27.99
C LEU A 302 -14.86 7.71 -27.27
N ASN A 303 -14.66 7.65 -25.95
CA ASN A 303 -14.06 8.75 -25.21
C ASN A 303 -12.54 8.59 -25.17
N SER A 304 -11.83 9.44 -25.90
CA SER A 304 -10.39 9.58 -25.77
C SER A 304 -10.06 10.65 -24.73
N TYR A 305 -9.03 10.37 -23.93
CA TYR A 305 -8.52 11.28 -22.90
C TYR A 305 -7.11 11.72 -23.25
N TYR A 306 -6.78 12.96 -22.91
CA TYR A 306 -5.44 13.50 -23.08
C TYR A 306 -5.04 14.38 -21.89
N LEU A 307 -3.75 14.61 -21.70
CA LEU A 307 -3.28 15.63 -20.77
C LEU A 307 -3.37 17.00 -21.47
N GLY A 308 -4.07 17.94 -20.86
CA GLY A 308 -4.27 19.28 -21.37
C GLY A 308 -3.70 20.35 -20.45
N CYS A 309 -3.16 21.40 -21.03
CA CYS A 309 -2.71 22.57 -20.27
C CYS A 309 -3.87 23.18 -19.47
N VAL A 310 -3.74 23.28 -18.17
CA VAL A 310 -4.80 23.84 -17.30
C VAL A 310 -5.07 25.34 -17.57
N ALA A 311 -4.11 26.04 -18.22
CA ALA A 311 -4.24 27.45 -18.52
C ALA A 311 -4.87 27.74 -19.88
N CYS A 312 -4.54 26.95 -20.93
CA CYS A 312 -4.96 27.25 -22.30
C CYS A 312 -5.57 26.07 -23.08
N GLY A 313 -5.77 24.93 -22.44
CA GLY A 313 -6.40 23.75 -23.02
C GLY A 313 -5.57 22.96 -24.02
N ALA A 314 -4.40 23.44 -24.44
CA ALA A 314 -3.59 22.75 -25.44
C ALA A 314 -3.12 21.38 -24.96
N GLN A 315 -3.18 20.38 -25.84
CA GLN A 315 -2.70 19.03 -25.53
C GLN A 315 -1.21 19.03 -25.19
N LEU A 316 -0.85 18.27 -24.16
CA LEU A 316 0.51 18.04 -23.70
C LEU A 316 1.04 16.72 -24.26
N ASP A 317 2.29 16.71 -24.70
CA ASP A 317 2.92 15.51 -25.28
C ASP A 317 3.49 14.62 -24.16
N ARG A 318 2.87 13.47 -23.92
CA ARG A 318 3.31 12.49 -22.91
C ARG A 318 4.61 11.77 -23.29
N SER A 319 5.04 11.85 -24.54
CA SER A 319 6.31 11.27 -25.00
C SER A 319 7.52 12.17 -24.71
N GLN A 320 7.30 13.39 -24.25
CA GLN A 320 8.36 14.37 -23.98
C GLN A 320 8.32 14.89 -22.54
N PRO A 321 8.41 13.99 -21.53
CA PRO A 321 8.50 14.43 -20.15
C PRO A 321 9.82 15.16 -19.90
N VAL A 322 9.77 16.28 -19.21
CA VAL A 322 10.94 17.07 -18.83
C VAL A 322 11.29 16.75 -17.38
N GLU A 323 12.49 16.25 -17.18
CA GLU A 323 13.03 15.97 -15.85
C GLU A 323 13.35 17.26 -15.09
N GLU A 324 12.90 17.35 -13.84
CA GLU A 324 13.23 18.42 -12.91
C GLU A 324 13.62 17.85 -11.55
N HIS A 325 14.70 18.33 -10.96
CA HIS A 325 15.10 17.99 -9.60
C HIS A 325 14.83 19.15 -8.64
N ARG A 326 13.92 18.93 -7.68
CA ARG A 326 13.56 19.94 -6.66
C ARG A 326 14.65 20.16 -5.61
N ALA A 327 15.52 19.17 -5.41
CA ALA A 327 16.67 19.22 -4.49
C ALA A 327 17.99 18.87 -5.19
N PRO A 328 18.43 19.64 -6.21
CA PRO A 328 19.58 19.28 -7.06
C PRO A 328 20.92 19.21 -6.28
N ALA A 329 21.01 19.84 -5.11
CA ALA A 329 22.19 19.73 -4.26
C ALA A 329 22.49 18.29 -3.79
N ARG A 330 21.47 17.43 -3.71
CA ARG A 330 21.62 16.01 -3.36
C ARG A 330 22.34 15.19 -4.43
N ILE A 331 22.30 15.63 -5.68
CA ILE A 331 23.07 15.01 -6.78
C ILE A 331 24.57 15.07 -6.50
N LYS A 332 25.08 16.18 -5.94
CA LYS A 332 26.47 16.31 -5.53
C LYS A 332 26.84 15.31 -4.41
N GLN A 333 25.86 14.87 -3.63
CA GLN A 333 26.00 13.85 -2.60
C GLN A 333 25.81 12.42 -3.15
N ARG A 334 25.69 12.26 -4.47
CA ARG A 334 25.45 10.97 -5.18
C ARG A 334 24.15 10.30 -4.74
N ASN A 335 23.14 11.09 -4.41
CA ASN A 335 21.82 10.61 -4.01
C ASN A 335 20.77 11.15 -5.00
N TRP A 336 20.40 10.32 -5.97
CA TRP A 336 19.36 10.61 -6.94
C TRP A 336 18.05 9.96 -6.50
N SER A 337 16.97 10.66 -6.70
CA SER A 337 15.64 10.08 -6.48
C SER A 337 14.68 10.59 -7.53
N PHE A 338 13.79 9.71 -7.97
CA PHE A 338 12.79 9.98 -9.00
C PHE A 338 11.42 9.57 -8.51
N ARG A 339 10.41 10.33 -8.91
CA ARG A 339 9.00 9.96 -8.77
C ARG A 339 8.36 9.95 -10.15
N ILE A 340 7.74 8.82 -10.49
CA ILE A 340 7.09 8.62 -11.78
C ILE A 340 5.63 8.21 -11.53
N SER A 341 4.69 9.05 -11.95
CA SER A 341 3.25 8.71 -11.96
C SER A 341 2.89 7.90 -13.21
N GLN A 342 1.77 7.20 -13.18
CA GLN A 342 1.24 6.56 -14.40
C GLN A 342 0.85 7.60 -15.47
N LEU A 343 0.59 8.84 -15.08
CA LEU A 343 0.32 9.93 -16.01
C LEU A 343 1.54 10.26 -16.90
N ALA A 344 2.75 10.05 -16.38
CA ALA A 344 4.00 10.26 -17.13
C ALA A 344 4.40 9.05 -18.00
N ILE A 345 3.60 7.98 -18.00
CA ILE A 345 3.84 6.77 -18.79
C ILE A 345 2.85 6.71 -19.95
N GLY A 346 3.29 7.11 -21.12
CA GLY A 346 2.47 7.15 -22.34
C GLY A 346 1.90 5.78 -22.76
N ALA A 347 2.59 4.68 -22.38
CA ALA A 347 2.12 3.32 -22.62
C ALA A 347 0.89 2.92 -21.79
N ILE A 348 0.55 3.68 -20.75
CA ILE A 348 -0.66 3.47 -19.96
C ILE A 348 -1.77 4.37 -20.51
N ASP A 349 -2.89 3.76 -20.87
CA ASP A 349 -4.03 4.50 -21.41
C ASP A 349 -4.65 5.37 -20.30
N LEU A 350 -4.89 6.65 -20.62
CA LEU A 350 -5.53 7.58 -19.69
C LEU A 350 -6.96 7.17 -19.36
N SER A 351 -7.67 6.49 -20.25
CA SER A 351 -9.01 5.97 -19.96
C SER A 351 -9.01 5.00 -18.76
N GLN A 352 -7.97 4.16 -18.64
CA GLN A 352 -7.81 3.27 -17.49
C GLN A 352 -7.56 4.05 -16.19
N ILE A 353 -6.76 5.12 -16.27
CA ILE A 353 -6.49 5.99 -15.11
C ILE A 353 -7.77 6.69 -14.67
N VAL A 354 -8.53 7.22 -15.62
CA VAL A 354 -9.82 7.89 -15.36
C VAL A 354 -10.83 6.90 -14.75
N GLY A 355 -10.95 5.69 -15.32
CA GLY A 355 -11.84 4.67 -14.78
C GLY A 355 -11.50 4.27 -13.34
N ARG A 356 -10.21 4.10 -13.03
CA ARG A 356 -9.75 3.86 -11.65
C ARG A 356 -10.04 5.01 -10.72
N PHE A 357 -9.88 6.25 -11.18
CA PHE A 357 -10.22 7.44 -10.39
C PHE A 357 -11.71 7.50 -10.10
N GLN A 358 -12.57 7.28 -11.09
CA GLN A 358 -14.02 7.25 -10.91
C GLN A 358 -14.47 6.20 -9.88
N SER A 359 -13.87 5.01 -9.92
CA SER A 359 -14.13 3.98 -8.90
C SER A 359 -13.67 4.40 -7.52
N ALA A 360 -12.54 5.10 -7.44
CA ALA A 360 -11.92 5.50 -6.18
C ALA A 360 -12.61 6.71 -5.51
N VAL A 361 -13.30 7.57 -6.27
CA VAL A 361 -13.95 8.78 -5.71
C VAL A 361 -15.01 8.43 -4.66
N ALA A 362 -15.72 7.32 -4.83
CA ALA A 362 -16.75 6.89 -3.91
C ALA A 362 -16.21 6.19 -2.65
N ASP A 363 -14.93 5.81 -2.64
CA ASP A 363 -14.30 5.07 -1.55
C ASP A 363 -12.97 5.73 -1.14
N PRO A 364 -12.88 6.29 0.07
CA PRO A 364 -11.65 6.91 0.56
C PRO A 364 -10.43 5.96 0.61
N GLU A 365 -10.63 4.66 0.80
CA GLU A 365 -9.54 3.68 0.81
C GLU A 365 -9.03 3.43 -0.60
N GLU A 366 -9.93 3.25 -1.56
CA GLU A 366 -9.57 3.15 -2.98
C GLU A 366 -8.90 4.44 -3.48
N MET A 367 -9.31 5.61 -2.99
CA MET A 367 -8.65 6.88 -3.30
C MET A 367 -7.20 6.92 -2.78
N ILE A 368 -6.93 6.35 -1.61
CA ILE A 368 -5.56 6.21 -1.10
C ILE A 368 -4.73 5.33 -2.04
N VAL A 369 -5.28 4.17 -2.41
CA VAL A 369 -4.63 3.26 -3.36
C VAL A 369 -4.40 3.95 -4.71
N PHE A 370 -5.39 4.66 -5.22
CA PHE A 370 -5.25 5.45 -6.45
C PHE A 370 -4.11 6.47 -6.36
N ARG A 371 -4.05 7.24 -5.27
CA ARG A 371 -2.98 8.23 -5.08
C ARG A 371 -1.59 7.59 -5.03
N CYS A 372 -1.45 6.47 -4.34
CA CYS A 372 -0.16 5.78 -4.23
C CYS A 372 0.21 5.06 -5.53
N ASP A 373 -0.70 4.27 -6.08
CA ASP A 373 -0.42 3.35 -7.18
C ASP A 373 -0.49 4.01 -8.57
N VAL A 374 -1.28 5.07 -8.72
CA VAL A 374 -1.44 5.76 -10.00
C VAL A 374 -0.63 7.06 -10.03
N LEU A 375 -0.85 7.93 -9.04
CA LEU A 375 -0.18 9.23 -9.01
C LEU A 375 1.24 9.15 -8.43
N GLY A 376 1.62 8.04 -7.77
CA GLY A 376 2.90 7.92 -7.09
C GLY A 376 3.04 8.87 -5.90
N LEU A 377 1.93 9.37 -5.37
CA LEU A 377 1.90 10.29 -4.25
C LEU A 377 1.65 9.53 -2.95
N PRO A 378 2.41 9.81 -1.89
CA PRO A 378 2.21 9.15 -0.62
C PRO A 378 0.86 9.55 -0.01
N GLN A 379 0.33 8.65 0.79
CA GLN A 379 -0.78 8.98 1.66
C GLN A 379 -0.36 10.11 2.60
N SER A 380 -1.18 11.16 2.67
CA SER A 380 -0.97 12.20 3.67
C SER A 380 -1.13 11.59 5.06
N THR A 381 -0.09 11.65 5.87
CA THR A 381 -0.26 11.38 7.29
C THR A 381 -1.09 12.51 7.89
N ALA A 382 -2.11 12.16 8.65
CA ALA A 382 -2.90 13.17 9.34
C ALA A 382 -1.98 14.03 10.25
N GLN A 383 -2.19 15.33 10.24
CA GLN A 383 -1.53 16.22 11.18
C GLN A 383 -2.10 15.98 12.58
N ALA A 384 -1.31 16.24 13.62
CA ALA A 384 -1.82 16.18 14.98
C ALA A 384 -2.99 17.13 15.17
N LEU A 385 -3.99 16.73 15.96
CA LEU A 385 -5.11 17.56 16.33
C LEU A 385 -4.63 18.68 17.26
N THR A 386 -5.27 19.83 17.16
CA THR A 386 -4.95 21.02 17.95
C THR A 386 -6.21 21.54 18.64
N PRO A 387 -6.09 22.35 19.69
CA PRO A 387 -7.25 23.04 20.27
C PRO A 387 -8.11 23.78 19.22
N ALA A 388 -7.46 24.42 18.24
CA ALA A 388 -8.17 25.11 17.17
C ALA A 388 -8.96 24.14 16.27
N THR A 389 -8.48 22.89 16.10
CA THR A 389 -9.22 21.84 15.38
C THR A 389 -10.46 21.42 16.16
N MET A 390 -10.33 21.25 17.48
CA MET A 390 -11.45 20.92 18.36
C MET A 390 -12.50 22.03 18.40
N ASP A 391 -12.06 23.30 18.51
CA ASP A 391 -12.95 24.47 18.46
C ASP A 391 -13.71 24.54 17.12
N ARG A 392 -13.06 24.21 16.02
CA ARG A 392 -13.71 24.14 14.70
C ARG A 392 -14.77 23.04 14.67
N ALA A 393 -14.49 21.84 15.20
CA ALA A 393 -15.46 20.74 15.26
C ALA A 393 -16.69 21.06 16.13
N ARG A 394 -16.56 22.00 17.10
CA ARG A 394 -17.65 22.47 17.97
C ARG A 394 -18.43 23.68 17.43
N SER A 395 -17.87 24.40 16.48
CA SER A 395 -18.41 25.69 16.04
C SER A 395 -19.48 25.57 14.95
N VAL A 396 -19.62 24.38 14.33
CA VAL A 396 -20.48 24.20 13.17
C VAL A 396 -21.93 23.99 13.56
N GLU A 397 -22.18 23.14 14.54
CA GLU A 397 -23.52 22.82 15.01
C GLU A 397 -23.56 22.90 16.54
N VAL A 398 -24.59 23.49 17.10
CA VAL A 398 -24.81 23.52 18.55
C VAL A 398 -25.68 22.35 18.93
N PHE A 399 -25.10 21.38 19.63
CA PHE A 399 -25.80 20.22 20.13
C PHE A 399 -25.22 19.75 21.47
N ASP A 400 -26.05 19.07 22.26
CA ASP A 400 -25.65 18.40 23.49
C ASP A 400 -25.53 16.90 23.26
N LEU A 401 -24.83 16.20 24.19
CA LEU A 401 -24.79 14.74 24.18
C LEU A 401 -26.23 14.19 24.32
N ALA A 402 -26.60 13.30 23.42
CA ALA A 402 -27.95 12.74 23.41
C ALA A 402 -28.00 11.45 24.25
N PRO A 403 -29.14 11.18 24.92
CA PRO A 403 -29.32 9.93 25.67
C PRO A 403 -29.41 8.69 24.76
N ARG A 404 -29.69 8.89 23.49
CA ARG A 404 -29.83 7.88 22.42
C ARG A 404 -29.55 8.51 21.07
N ALA A 405 -29.17 7.67 20.10
CA ALA A 405 -29.03 8.08 18.71
C ALA A 405 -30.31 8.76 18.18
N ARG A 406 -30.16 9.83 17.43
CA ARG A 406 -31.25 10.58 16.84
C ARG A 406 -31.97 9.76 15.79
N GLU A 407 -33.24 10.10 15.54
CA GLU A 407 -34.01 9.47 14.46
C GLU A 407 -33.34 9.70 13.10
N GLY A 408 -33.22 8.67 12.28
CA GLY A 408 -32.52 8.71 11.00
C GLY A 408 -30.99 8.61 11.08
N CYS A 409 -30.41 8.54 12.27
CA CYS A 409 -28.97 8.30 12.44
C CYS A 409 -28.67 6.85 12.83
N THR A 410 -27.52 6.35 12.42
CA THR A 410 -26.97 5.07 12.86
C THR A 410 -25.85 5.32 13.86
N ALA A 411 -25.83 4.58 14.98
CA ALA A 411 -24.85 4.79 16.03
C ALA A 411 -23.87 3.63 16.16
N PHE A 412 -22.61 3.97 16.39
CA PHE A 412 -21.49 3.03 16.53
C PHE A 412 -20.69 3.37 17.78
N GLY A 413 -20.23 2.34 18.49
CA GLY A 413 -19.42 2.49 19.70
C GLY A 413 -18.06 1.84 19.57
N GLY A 414 -17.09 2.40 20.27
CA GLY A 414 -15.78 1.82 20.49
C GLY A 414 -15.44 1.84 21.98
N LEU A 415 -14.80 0.78 22.46
CA LEU A 415 -14.44 0.59 23.86
C LEU A 415 -12.97 0.25 23.98
N ASP A 416 -12.20 1.17 24.54
CA ASP A 416 -10.81 0.95 24.90
C ASP A 416 -10.73 0.34 26.30
N MET A 417 -10.02 -0.80 26.44
CA MET A 417 -9.98 -1.64 27.63
C MET A 417 -8.68 -1.43 28.41
N GLY A 418 -8.79 -1.28 29.71
CA GLY A 418 -7.65 -1.10 30.60
C GLY A 418 -8.09 -1.10 32.07
N ASP A 419 -7.25 -0.65 33.00
CA ASP A 419 -7.63 -0.44 34.38
C ASP A 419 -8.85 0.49 34.53
N ARG A 420 -8.95 1.41 33.59
CA ARG A 420 -10.12 2.22 33.34
C ARG A 420 -10.51 2.01 31.89
N CYS A 421 -11.77 1.75 31.65
CA CYS A 421 -12.31 1.52 30.30
C CYS A 421 -12.99 2.78 29.79
N TRP A 422 -12.80 3.08 28.50
CA TRP A 422 -13.25 4.32 27.91
C TRP A 422 -14.12 4.03 26.67
N LEU A 423 -15.36 4.48 26.73
CA LEU A 423 -16.31 4.37 25.63
C LEU A 423 -16.40 5.68 24.87
N PHE A 424 -16.29 5.58 23.55
CA PHE A 424 -16.62 6.66 22.60
C PHE A 424 -17.71 6.15 21.67
N ALA A 425 -18.84 6.84 21.61
CA ALA A 425 -19.92 6.51 20.70
C ALA A 425 -20.18 7.68 19.76
N ARG A 426 -20.32 7.39 18.47
CA ARG A 426 -20.68 8.33 17.40
C ARG A 426 -22.01 7.98 16.78
N GLU A 427 -22.73 8.96 16.31
CA GLU A 427 -23.85 8.80 15.39
C GLU A 427 -23.49 9.34 14.01
N VAL A 428 -24.02 8.71 12.98
CA VAL A 428 -23.81 9.04 11.56
C VAL A 428 -25.17 9.26 10.93
N ASP A 429 -25.39 10.40 10.32
CA ASP A 429 -26.61 10.72 9.59
C ASP A 429 -26.55 10.30 8.11
N ALA A 430 -27.64 10.48 7.38
CA ALA A 430 -27.72 10.14 5.96
C ALA A 430 -26.76 10.98 5.08
N ALA A 431 -26.35 12.14 5.53
CA ALA A 431 -25.36 13.00 4.87
C ALA A 431 -23.91 12.65 5.27
N GLN A 432 -23.70 11.54 5.97
CA GLN A 432 -22.39 11.10 6.48
C GLN A 432 -21.75 12.08 7.48
N THR A 433 -22.51 13.01 8.05
CA THR A 433 -22.05 13.84 9.16
C THR A 433 -22.02 13.01 10.43
N LYS A 434 -20.92 13.05 11.13
CA LYS A 434 -20.68 12.28 12.35
C LYS A 434 -20.71 13.20 13.55
N ARG A 435 -21.32 12.76 14.65
CA ARG A 435 -21.42 13.54 15.89
C ARG A 435 -21.08 12.65 17.09
N LEU A 436 -20.38 13.21 18.04
CA LEU A 436 -20.19 12.54 19.33
C LEU A 436 -21.55 12.34 20.00
N LEU A 437 -21.96 11.10 20.16
CA LEU A 437 -23.20 10.70 20.83
C LEU A 437 -23.01 10.57 22.35
N ALA A 438 -21.95 9.88 22.76
CA ALA A 438 -21.61 9.67 24.16
C ALA A 438 -20.12 9.43 24.36
N ALA A 439 -19.61 9.87 25.52
CA ALA A 439 -18.29 9.55 26.01
C ALA A 439 -18.43 9.14 27.48
N GLU A 440 -17.93 7.97 27.87
CA GLU A 440 -18.01 7.49 29.25
C GLU A 440 -16.69 6.84 29.69
N ARG A 441 -16.38 6.98 30.97
CA ARG A 441 -15.31 6.28 31.66
C ARG A 441 -15.92 5.32 32.66
N MET A 442 -15.49 4.09 32.70
CA MET A 442 -15.99 3.05 33.59
C MET A 442 -14.86 2.24 34.23
N SER A 443 -15.14 1.59 35.35
CA SER A 443 -14.19 0.68 35.99
C SER A 443 -14.11 -0.66 35.24
N ALA A 444 -12.97 -1.34 35.30
CA ALA A 444 -12.83 -2.67 34.75
C ALA A 444 -13.82 -3.69 35.32
N GLY A 445 -14.15 -3.55 36.63
CA GLY A 445 -15.09 -4.46 37.33
C GLY A 445 -16.54 -4.35 36.83
N ASP A 446 -16.94 -3.17 36.33
CA ASP A 446 -18.32 -2.92 35.88
C ASP A 446 -18.47 -2.93 34.36
N VAL A 447 -17.36 -3.08 33.63
CA VAL A 447 -17.33 -2.83 32.17
C VAL A 447 -18.31 -3.71 31.40
N VAL A 448 -18.47 -4.97 31.76
CA VAL A 448 -19.37 -5.91 31.05
C VAL A 448 -20.81 -5.45 31.13
N ALA A 449 -21.31 -5.25 32.35
CA ALA A 449 -22.71 -4.84 32.57
C ALA A 449 -22.97 -3.43 32.00
N ARG A 450 -21.98 -2.53 32.17
CA ARG A 450 -22.12 -1.14 31.71
C ARG A 450 -22.10 -1.05 30.19
N ALA A 451 -21.21 -1.77 29.50
CA ALA A 451 -21.15 -1.79 28.04
C ALA A 451 -22.45 -2.34 27.42
N GLN A 452 -23.01 -3.42 27.98
CA GLN A 452 -24.29 -3.97 27.54
C GLN A 452 -25.46 -2.99 27.74
N SER A 453 -25.49 -2.33 28.91
CA SER A 453 -26.49 -1.31 29.21
C SER A 453 -26.39 -0.11 28.26
N LEU A 454 -25.15 0.36 27.99
CA LEU A 454 -24.91 1.48 27.09
C LEU A 454 -25.25 1.14 25.64
N PHE A 455 -24.93 -0.08 25.18
CA PHE A 455 -25.31 -0.56 23.86
C PHE A 455 -26.81 -0.44 23.61
N ALA A 456 -27.62 -0.91 24.57
CA ALA A 456 -29.07 -0.84 24.46
C ALA A 456 -29.61 0.60 24.63
N ARG A 457 -29.12 1.34 25.63
CA ARG A 457 -29.56 2.70 25.93
C ARG A 457 -29.29 3.67 24.78
N LEU A 458 -28.05 3.66 24.25
CA LEU A 458 -27.66 4.56 23.17
C LEU A 458 -28.21 4.13 21.82
N GLY A 459 -28.70 2.90 21.70
CA GLY A 459 -29.20 2.32 20.43
C GLY A 459 -28.07 2.07 19.43
N LEU A 460 -26.94 1.56 19.93
CA LEU A 460 -25.80 1.27 19.06
C LEU A 460 -26.12 0.13 18.09
N SER A 461 -25.76 0.31 16.83
CA SER A 461 -25.82 -0.75 15.80
C SER A 461 -24.67 -1.74 15.96
N ALA A 462 -23.49 -1.25 16.33
CA ALA A 462 -22.35 -2.08 16.64
C ALA A 462 -21.44 -1.43 17.72
N LEU A 463 -20.73 -2.30 18.49
CA LEU A 463 -19.74 -1.92 19.48
C LEU A 463 -18.48 -2.74 19.26
N PHE A 464 -17.36 -2.10 18.94
CA PHE A 464 -16.07 -2.78 18.81
C PHE A 464 -15.18 -2.50 20.03
N ILE A 465 -14.44 -3.50 20.45
CA ILE A 465 -13.80 -3.52 21.76
C ILE A 465 -12.34 -3.95 21.61
N ASP A 466 -11.41 -3.26 22.28
CA ASP A 466 -10.04 -3.76 22.39
C ASP A 466 -10.01 -5.18 22.99
N GLU A 467 -9.29 -6.09 22.34
CA GLU A 467 -9.11 -7.44 22.88
C GLU A 467 -8.31 -7.43 24.18
N ARG A 468 -7.38 -6.49 24.34
CA ARG A 468 -6.43 -6.46 25.46
C ARG A 468 -6.49 -5.12 26.23
N PRO A 469 -6.11 -5.09 27.52
CA PRO A 469 -5.59 -6.20 28.32
C PRO A 469 -6.70 -7.10 28.94
N LEU A 470 -7.97 -6.67 28.97
CA LEU A 470 -9.09 -7.36 29.62
C LEU A 470 -9.74 -8.38 28.69
N VAL A 471 -9.01 -9.44 28.34
CA VAL A 471 -9.40 -10.41 27.31
C VAL A 471 -10.72 -11.12 27.62
N ASN A 472 -10.93 -11.52 28.88
CA ASN A 472 -12.14 -12.26 29.26
C ASN A 472 -13.38 -11.37 29.24
N GLU A 473 -13.25 -10.14 29.73
CA GLU A 473 -14.32 -9.14 29.73
C GLU A 473 -14.72 -8.75 28.31
N SER A 474 -13.74 -8.50 27.44
CA SER A 474 -13.96 -8.18 26.03
C SER A 474 -14.73 -9.29 25.30
N ARG A 475 -14.32 -10.56 25.53
CA ARG A 475 -14.98 -11.73 24.95
C ARG A 475 -16.38 -11.94 25.52
N THR A 476 -16.56 -11.73 26.83
CA THR A 476 -17.86 -11.83 27.50
C THR A 476 -18.85 -10.81 26.93
N ILE A 477 -18.43 -9.55 26.71
CA ILE A 477 -19.26 -8.53 26.09
C ILE A 477 -19.63 -8.96 24.65
N ALA A 478 -18.64 -9.41 23.88
CA ALA A 478 -18.86 -9.82 22.47
C ALA A 478 -19.80 -11.03 22.37
N LEU A 479 -19.65 -12.03 23.23
CA LEU A 479 -20.58 -13.17 23.31
C LEU A 479 -22.00 -12.71 23.62
N GLY A 480 -22.14 -11.82 24.62
CA GLY A 480 -23.44 -11.33 25.09
C GLY A 480 -24.19 -10.54 24.03
N LEU A 481 -23.56 -9.57 23.42
CA LEU A 481 -24.18 -8.69 22.43
C LEU A 481 -24.53 -9.42 21.11
N ASN A 482 -23.76 -10.41 20.73
CA ASN A 482 -24.04 -11.23 19.55
C ASN A 482 -24.99 -12.42 19.85
N GLY A 483 -25.37 -12.67 21.11
CA GLY A 483 -26.23 -13.79 21.47
C GLY A 483 -25.54 -15.16 21.35
N LEU A 484 -24.21 -15.22 21.52
CA LEU A 484 -23.40 -16.43 21.34
C LEU A 484 -23.12 -17.17 22.67
N GLN A 485 -23.66 -16.72 23.79
CA GLN A 485 -23.34 -17.24 25.13
C GLN A 485 -23.66 -18.73 25.31
N SER A 486 -24.71 -19.23 24.66
CA SER A 486 -25.16 -20.62 24.73
C SER A 486 -24.50 -21.55 23.70
N LEU A 487 -23.69 -21.01 22.79
CA LEU A 487 -22.99 -21.82 21.80
C LEU A 487 -21.69 -22.37 22.38
N THR A 488 -21.61 -23.68 22.40
CA THR A 488 -20.45 -24.43 22.92
C THR A 488 -19.59 -25.03 21.82
N GLU A 489 -20.10 -25.06 20.60
CA GLU A 489 -19.39 -25.61 19.44
C GLU A 489 -19.62 -24.75 18.20
N TRP A 490 -18.57 -24.57 17.39
CA TRP A 490 -18.72 -24.05 16.06
C TRP A 490 -19.51 -25.05 15.21
N PRO A 491 -20.56 -24.63 14.48
CA PRO A 491 -21.30 -25.55 13.62
C PRO A 491 -20.33 -26.34 12.72
N ALA A 492 -20.38 -27.66 12.81
CA ALA A 492 -19.48 -28.56 12.09
C ALA A 492 -19.75 -28.48 10.56
N ILE A 493 -19.16 -27.49 9.94
CA ILE A 493 -19.11 -27.34 8.49
C ILE A 493 -17.70 -27.68 8.07
N SER A 494 -17.54 -28.73 7.33
CA SER A 494 -16.25 -29.28 6.91
C SER A 494 -15.38 -28.33 6.09
N ASN A 495 -15.91 -27.17 5.66
CA ASN A 495 -15.19 -26.10 4.96
C ASN A 495 -15.80 -24.74 5.29
N ALA A 496 -15.51 -24.20 6.46
CA ALA A 496 -15.95 -22.84 6.85
C ALA A 496 -15.46 -21.72 5.90
N LYS A 497 -14.53 -22.02 5.01
CA LYS A 497 -14.01 -21.06 4.02
C LYS A 497 -14.93 -20.83 2.83
N ASP A 498 -15.90 -21.74 2.56
CA ASP A 498 -16.74 -21.67 1.38
C ASP A 498 -18.25 -21.59 1.70
N ALA A 499 -18.61 -21.52 2.97
CA ALA A 499 -20.00 -21.64 3.42
C ALA A 499 -20.49 -20.39 4.16
N TYR A 500 -21.81 -20.13 4.03
CA TYR A 500 -22.52 -19.23 4.92
C TYR A 500 -22.88 -19.97 6.21
N VAL A 501 -22.40 -19.47 7.35
CA VAL A 501 -22.70 -20.03 8.68
C VAL A 501 -23.62 -19.09 9.42
N SER A 502 -24.89 -19.41 9.50
CA SER A 502 -25.86 -18.65 10.33
C SER A 502 -25.80 -19.11 11.78
N LEU A 503 -25.69 -18.14 12.67
CA LEU A 503 -25.56 -18.32 14.10
C LEU A 503 -26.80 -17.78 14.84
N PRO A 504 -27.02 -18.14 16.12
CA PRO A 504 -28.05 -17.52 16.92
C PRO A 504 -27.93 -15.98 16.93
N GLY A 505 -29.06 -15.29 17.14
CA GLY A 505 -29.08 -13.83 17.13
C GLY A 505 -29.02 -13.20 15.72
N GLY A 506 -29.00 -14.00 14.65
CA GLY A 506 -28.98 -13.55 13.26
C GLY A 506 -27.58 -13.19 12.75
N LEU A 507 -26.52 -13.36 13.58
CA LEU A 507 -25.14 -13.21 13.14
C LEU A 507 -24.80 -14.26 12.09
N THR A 508 -24.11 -13.90 11.04
CA THR A 508 -23.75 -14.83 9.96
C THR A 508 -22.28 -14.64 9.56
N TRP A 509 -21.55 -15.72 9.41
CA TRP A 509 -20.24 -15.74 8.81
C TRP A 509 -20.33 -16.08 7.32
N ASP A 510 -19.86 -15.18 6.47
CA ASP A 510 -19.71 -15.39 5.03
C ASP A 510 -18.25 -15.82 4.76
N GLY A 511 -18.02 -17.12 4.76
CA GLY A 511 -16.68 -17.68 4.58
C GLY A 511 -16.07 -17.40 3.20
N ARG A 512 -16.89 -17.19 2.16
CA ARG A 512 -16.41 -16.87 0.80
C ARG A 512 -15.71 -15.52 0.75
N ASN A 513 -16.28 -14.55 1.45
CA ASN A 513 -15.76 -13.19 1.51
C ASN A 513 -14.98 -12.91 2.82
N SER A 514 -14.85 -13.90 3.70
CA SER A 514 -14.22 -13.78 5.01
C SER A 514 -14.75 -12.57 5.80
N ARG A 515 -16.07 -12.47 5.96
CA ARG A 515 -16.72 -11.35 6.63
C ARG A 515 -17.91 -11.76 7.48
N TRP A 516 -18.17 -10.93 8.49
CA TRP A 516 -19.34 -11.03 9.32
C TRP A 516 -20.51 -10.22 8.76
N LEU A 517 -21.70 -10.77 8.81
CA LEU A 517 -22.96 -10.09 8.49
C LEU A 517 -23.80 -9.98 9.77
N ASN A 518 -24.51 -8.87 9.93
CA ASN A 518 -25.32 -8.53 11.11
C ASN A 518 -24.52 -8.53 12.42
N LEU A 519 -23.26 -8.11 12.35
CA LEU A 519 -22.34 -8.03 13.47
C LEU A 519 -22.75 -6.92 14.43
N LYS A 520 -22.94 -7.27 15.72
CA LYS A 520 -23.23 -6.32 16.79
C LYS A 520 -22.01 -6.00 17.65
N CYS A 521 -21.08 -6.92 17.75
CA CYS A 521 -19.87 -6.72 18.54
C CYS A 521 -18.72 -7.58 18.03
N ALA A 522 -17.53 -7.00 17.98
CA ALA A 522 -16.28 -7.71 17.70
C ALA A 522 -15.18 -7.27 18.66
N VAL A 523 -14.26 -8.19 18.95
CA VAL A 523 -12.98 -7.82 19.56
C VAL A 523 -12.02 -7.33 18.49
N VAL A 524 -11.25 -6.30 18.80
CA VAL A 524 -10.28 -5.71 17.84
C VAL A 524 -8.87 -6.04 18.29
N ARG A 525 -8.06 -6.46 17.34
CA ARG A 525 -6.63 -6.73 17.53
C ARG A 525 -5.81 -5.83 16.62
N PHE A 526 -5.02 -4.95 17.18
CA PHE A 526 -4.08 -4.16 16.43
C PHE A 526 -2.83 -4.95 16.01
N THR A 527 -2.48 -4.87 14.74
CA THR A 527 -1.26 -5.46 14.18
C THR A 527 -0.22 -4.37 13.93
N LYS A 528 1.02 -4.59 14.40
CA LYS A 528 2.11 -3.59 14.23
C LYS A 528 2.76 -3.62 12.84
N ASN A 529 2.62 -4.68 12.07
CA ASN A 529 3.56 -5.01 10.98
C ASN A 529 3.00 -4.99 9.57
N LYS A 530 1.73 -4.62 9.36
CA LYS A 530 1.15 -4.61 8.00
C LYS A 530 0.52 -3.25 7.72
N LEU A 531 1.31 -2.30 7.25
CA LEU A 531 0.79 -1.10 6.60
C LEU A 531 0.14 -1.52 5.28
N GLY A 532 -1.08 -1.05 5.01
CA GLY A 532 -1.82 -1.39 3.80
C GLY A 532 -2.51 -2.76 3.80
N ALA A 533 -2.54 -3.48 4.93
CA ALA A 533 -3.22 -4.79 5.02
C ALA A 533 -4.75 -4.68 5.06
N GLY A 534 -5.30 -3.45 5.15
CA GLY A 534 -6.74 -3.25 5.26
C GLY A 534 -7.31 -3.70 6.61
N ILE A 535 -8.63 -3.88 6.64
CA ILE A 535 -9.36 -4.40 7.79
C ILE A 535 -9.67 -5.87 7.50
N GLU A 536 -9.12 -6.77 8.32
CA GLU A 536 -9.38 -8.22 8.21
C GLU A 536 -10.42 -8.64 9.25
N GLN A 537 -11.38 -9.48 8.85
CA GLN A 537 -12.36 -10.07 9.74
C GLN A 537 -12.05 -11.55 9.93
N ASP A 538 -12.12 -12.02 11.17
CA ASP A 538 -11.73 -13.38 11.54
C ASP A 538 -12.58 -13.90 12.71
N ILE A 539 -12.28 -15.11 13.17
CA ILE A 539 -12.91 -15.80 14.28
C ILE A 539 -11.83 -16.17 15.30
N VAL A 540 -12.02 -15.79 16.56
CA VAL A 540 -11.15 -16.22 17.65
C VAL A 540 -11.81 -17.34 18.43
N PHE A 541 -11.15 -18.49 18.48
CA PHE A 541 -11.53 -19.61 19.32
C PHE A 541 -10.76 -19.54 20.65
N PHE A 542 -11.42 -19.91 21.75
CA PHE A 542 -10.82 -19.95 23.09
C PHE A 542 -11.54 -20.96 23.99
N GLU A 543 -10.83 -21.45 25.01
CA GLU A 543 -11.38 -22.38 25.99
C GLU A 543 -11.90 -21.63 27.23
N GLU A 544 -13.14 -21.91 27.61
CA GLU A 544 -13.75 -21.39 28.85
C GLU A 544 -14.60 -22.45 29.51
N GLY A 545 -14.28 -22.81 30.75
CA GLY A 545 -15.01 -23.84 31.50
C GLY A 545 -14.98 -25.24 30.86
N GLY A 546 -13.92 -25.57 30.12
CA GLY A 546 -13.79 -26.83 29.36
C GLY A 546 -14.59 -26.88 28.06
N GLN A 547 -15.10 -25.76 27.61
CA GLN A 547 -15.84 -25.63 26.35
C GLN A 547 -15.11 -24.70 25.41
N THR A 548 -15.02 -25.07 24.13
CA THR A 548 -14.49 -24.18 23.09
C THR A 548 -15.55 -23.17 22.70
N LYS A 549 -15.27 -21.89 22.94
CA LYS A 549 -16.10 -20.75 22.53
C LYS A 549 -15.41 -19.97 21.43
N PHE A 550 -16.15 -19.06 20.79
CA PHE A 550 -15.61 -18.21 19.73
C PHE A 550 -16.28 -16.83 19.71
N VAL A 551 -15.53 -15.85 19.26
CA VAL A 551 -16.02 -14.47 19.04
C VAL A 551 -15.55 -13.91 17.71
N PRO A 552 -16.33 -13.00 17.09
CA PRO A 552 -15.87 -12.22 15.97
C PRO A 552 -14.66 -11.38 16.33
N MET A 553 -13.66 -11.35 15.44
CA MET A 553 -12.46 -10.54 15.57
C MET A 553 -12.26 -9.66 14.35
N ILE A 554 -11.78 -8.43 14.58
CA ILE A 554 -11.33 -7.51 13.56
C ILE A 554 -9.84 -7.26 13.79
N SER A 555 -9.04 -7.42 12.74
CA SER A 555 -7.62 -7.09 12.75
C SER A 555 -7.35 -5.92 11.82
N CYS A 556 -6.60 -4.93 12.28
CA CYS A 556 -6.20 -3.78 11.47
C CYS A 556 -4.88 -3.17 11.99
N ASN A 557 -4.28 -2.30 11.18
CA ASN A 557 -3.12 -1.53 11.63
C ASN A 557 -3.55 -0.41 12.57
N ARG A 558 -2.90 -0.30 13.75
CA ARG A 558 -3.21 0.72 14.77
C ARG A 558 -3.07 2.14 14.23
N PHE A 559 -1.98 2.41 13.51
CA PHE A 559 -1.70 3.77 13.02
C PHE A 559 -2.68 4.20 11.94
N GLU A 560 -3.07 3.30 11.03
CA GLU A 560 -4.11 3.57 10.04
C GLU A 560 -5.47 3.84 10.68
N SER A 561 -5.81 3.10 11.74
CA SER A 561 -7.05 3.34 12.48
C SER A 561 -7.07 4.74 13.12
N ILE A 562 -5.97 5.15 13.75
CA ILE A 562 -5.83 6.49 14.33
C ILE A 562 -5.85 7.57 13.23
N ASP A 563 -5.13 7.36 12.14
CA ASP A 563 -5.12 8.31 11.01
C ASP A 563 -6.51 8.54 10.41
N ARG A 564 -7.34 7.50 10.35
CA ARG A 564 -8.73 7.62 9.87
C ARG A 564 -9.56 8.55 10.77
N VAL A 565 -9.44 8.39 12.08
CA VAL A 565 -10.13 9.27 13.06
C VAL A 565 -9.62 10.71 12.95
N VAL A 566 -8.31 10.90 12.99
CA VAL A 566 -7.70 12.24 12.95
C VAL A 566 -8.11 12.99 11.67
N ARG A 567 -8.21 12.30 10.55
CA ARG A 567 -8.67 12.89 9.29
C ARG A 567 -10.10 13.40 9.36
N GLU A 568 -11.00 12.72 10.06
CA GLU A 568 -12.39 13.17 10.17
C GLU A 568 -12.52 14.55 10.88
N PHE A 569 -11.55 14.91 11.71
CA PHE A 569 -11.48 16.25 12.30
C PHE A 569 -10.77 17.28 11.39
N LEU A 570 -9.93 16.83 10.47
CA LEU A 570 -9.11 17.69 9.62
C LEU A 570 -9.70 17.91 8.23
N THR A 571 -10.43 16.92 7.70
CA THR A 571 -11.02 16.99 6.37
C THR A 571 -12.46 17.47 6.43
N PRO A 572 -12.91 18.23 5.43
CA PRO A 572 -14.32 18.60 5.31
C PRO A 572 -15.20 17.36 5.15
N ALA A 573 -16.41 17.41 5.70
CA ALA A 573 -17.45 16.46 5.34
C ALA A 573 -17.78 16.64 3.85
N GLU A 574 -17.86 15.54 3.11
CA GLU A 574 -18.23 15.59 1.69
C GLU A 574 -19.59 16.28 1.52
N GLY A 575 -19.61 17.31 0.67
CA GLY A 575 -20.84 18.02 0.29
C GLY A 575 -21.27 19.18 1.18
N VAL A 576 -20.61 19.46 2.30
CA VAL A 576 -20.98 20.58 3.19
C VAL A 576 -19.95 21.70 3.09
N VAL A 577 -20.06 22.51 2.05
CA VAL A 577 -19.34 23.77 1.94
C VAL A 577 -20.31 24.91 2.24
N GLU A 578 -20.21 25.52 3.43
CA GLU A 578 -20.92 26.74 3.73
C GLU A 578 -20.12 27.96 3.27
N ILE A 579 -20.76 28.85 2.55
CA ILE A 579 -20.19 30.15 2.24
C ILE A 579 -20.72 31.16 3.29
N VAL A 580 -19.89 31.45 4.29
CA VAL A 580 -20.21 32.45 5.32
C VAL A 580 -19.36 33.69 5.07
N GLY A 581 -20.02 34.81 4.75
CA GLY A 581 -19.33 36.11 4.54
C GLY A 581 -18.34 36.09 3.36
N GLY A 582 -18.61 35.33 2.29
CA GLY A 582 -17.75 35.24 1.10
C GLY A 582 -16.51 34.36 1.30
N LYS A 583 -16.38 33.68 2.43
CA LYS A 583 -15.31 32.67 2.68
C LYS A 583 -15.91 31.28 2.72
N VAL A 584 -15.25 30.38 2.06
CA VAL A 584 -15.55 28.94 2.13
C VAL A 584 -15.26 28.47 3.55
N ARG A 585 -16.27 27.98 4.25
CA ARG A 585 -16.13 27.35 5.57
C ARG A 585 -16.27 25.83 5.38
N GLU A 586 -15.18 25.13 5.55
CA GLU A 586 -15.15 23.67 5.49
C GLU A 586 -15.57 23.10 6.85
N THR A 587 -16.66 22.34 6.86
CA THR A 587 -17.16 21.64 8.05
C THR A 587 -16.41 20.32 8.20
N PRO A 588 -15.77 20.01 9.35
CA PRO A 588 -15.14 18.71 9.55
C PRO A 588 -16.18 17.59 9.53
N ALA A 589 -15.77 16.39 9.10
CA ALA A 589 -16.66 15.24 9.03
C ALA A 589 -17.11 14.78 10.42
N MET A 590 -16.29 15.00 11.45
CA MET A 590 -16.62 14.70 12.86
C MET A 590 -16.91 15.96 13.65
N LEU A 591 -18.08 16.04 14.29
CA LEU A 591 -18.54 17.14 15.10
C LEU A 591 -18.53 16.77 16.59
N LEU A 592 -18.17 17.74 17.41
CA LEU A 592 -18.19 17.65 18.86
C LEU A 592 -19.25 18.60 19.44
N PRO A 593 -19.86 18.25 20.60
CA PRO A 593 -20.81 19.13 21.25
C PRO A 593 -20.13 20.40 21.72
N ARG A 594 -20.88 21.51 21.74
CA ARG A 594 -20.38 22.81 22.19
C ARG A 594 -20.10 22.77 23.69
N LEU A 595 -18.95 23.29 24.10
CA LEU A 595 -18.64 23.50 25.51
C LEU A 595 -19.40 24.73 26.02
N THR A 596 -20.41 24.53 26.84
CA THR A 596 -21.13 25.56 27.56
C THR A 596 -20.68 25.64 29.01
N PRO A 597 -20.85 26.77 29.73
CA PRO A 597 -20.58 26.80 31.16
C PRO A 597 -21.32 25.66 31.88
N GLY A 598 -20.59 24.79 32.60
CA GLY A 598 -21.17 23.65 33.29
C GLY A 598 -21.31 22.37 32.43
N HIS A 599 -20.68 22.32 31.24
CA HIS A 599 -20.60 21.07 30.43
C HIS A 599 -20.00 19.92 31.23
N PRO A 600 -20.35 18.66 30.88
CA PRO A 600 -19.79 17.50 31.56
C PRO A 600 -18.25 17.45 31.45
N PRO A 601 -17.51 17.29 32.56
CA PRO A 601 -16.03 17.28 32.57
C PRO A 601 -15.39 16.20 31.65
N ILE A 602 -16.17 15.18 31.28
CA ILE A 602 -15.73 14.14 30.37
C ILE A 602 -15.36 14.71 28.98
N LEU A 603 -15.99 15.81 28.57
CA LEU A 603 -15.71 16.45 27.27
C LEU A 603 -14.31 17.08 27.22
N ASP A 604 -13.83 17.65 28.35
CA ASP A 604 -12.46 18.15 28.45
C ASP A 604 -11.45 17.00 28.36
N THR A 605 -11.80 15.84 28.92
CA THR A 605 -11.00 14.64 28.83
C THR A 605 -10.98 14.08 27.38
N VAL A 606 -12.11 14.15 26.67
CA VAL A 606 -12.18 13.79 25.25
C VAL A 606 -11.19 14.63 24.43
N ASP A 607 -11.20 15.94 24.61
CA ASP A 607 -10.29 16.85 23.89
C ASP A 607 -8.82 16.55 24.22
N ALA A 608 -8.50 16.42 25.50
CA ALA A 608 -7.14 16.11 25.91
C ALA A 608 -6.63 14.80 25.29
N HIS A 609 -7.43 13.74 25.32
CA HIS A 609 -7.05 12.44 24.75
C HIS A 609 -6.97 12.46 23.22
N LEU A 610 -7.85 13.19 22.53
CA LEU A 610 -7.79 13.33 21.07
C LEU A 610 -6.54 14.11 20.64
N ILE A 611 -6.25 15.23 21.31
CA ILE A 611 -5.08 16.06 20.99
C ILE A 611 -3.79 15.29 21.30
N THR A 612 -3.62 14.83 22.53
CA THR A 612 -2.39 14.16 22.98
C THR A 612 -2.15 12.85 22.24
N GLY A 613 -3.21 12.06 22.05
CA GLY A 613 -3.13 10.79 21.33
C GLY A 613 -2.83 10.93 19.83
N SER A 614 -3.10 12.09 19.25
CA SER A 614 -2.76 12.38 17.85
C SER A 614 -1.33 12.92 17.67
N GLU A 615 -0.60 13.18 18.76
CA GLU A 615 0.80 13.59 18.68
C GLU A 615 1.67 12.48 18.11
N ARG A 616 2.67 12.89 17.33
CA ARG A 616 3.64 12.00 16.72
C ARG A 616 5.04 12.36 17.15
N GLU A 617 5.88 11.36 17.30
CA GLU A 617 7.30 11.58 17.49
C GLU A 617 7.87 12.33 16.27
N LYS A 618 8.68 13.36 16.55
CA LYS A 618 9.44 14.04 15.51
C LYS A 618 10.76 13.30 15.32
N GLU A 619 11.00 12.82 14.14
CA GLU A 619 12.29 12.25 13.79
C GLU A 619 13.35 13.33 13.64
N ALA A 620 14.63 12.96 13.76
CA ALA A 620 15.76 13.90 13.72
C ALA A 620 15.85 14.73 12.42
N ASP A 621 15.17 14.28 11.36
CA ASP A 621 15.08 14.98 10.08
C ASP A 621 13.85 15.90 9.97
N GLY A 622 13.07 16.05 11.06
CA GLY A 622 11.85 16.85 11.12
C GLY A 622 10.61 16.16 10.54
N THR A 623 10.72 14.91 10.11
CA THR A 623 9.54 14.13 9.66
C THR A 623 8.74 13.65 10.85
N MET A 624 7.42 13.44 10.63
CA MET A 624 6.53 12.92 11.66
C MET A 624 6.68 11.39 11.72
N GLY A 625 7.10 10.89 12.87
CA GLY A 625 7.30 9.49 13.18
C GLY A 625 6.03 8.74 13.57
N GLU A 626 6.18 7.75 14.45
CA GLU A 626 5.05 6.99 15.01
C GLU A 626 4.25 7.82 16.01
N TYR A 627 3.00 7.42 16.26
CA TYR A 627 2.23 8.02 17.35
C TYR A 627 2.90 7.72 18.68
N VAL A 628 2.87 8.71 19.59
CA VAL A 628 3.48 8.57 20.92
C VAL A 628 2.72 7.51 21.70
N ASP A 629 3.40 6.41 22.04
CA ASP A 629 2.77 5.24 22.69
C ASP A 629 2.48 5.43 24.19
N GLN A 630 3.10 6.40 24.84
CA GLN A 630 3.03 6.59 26.30
C GLN A 630 2.20 7.80 26.72
N CYS A 631 1.16 8.12 25.95
CA CYS A 631 0.27 9.23 26.27
C CYS A 631 -1.15 8.75 26.63
N GLU A 632 -1.91 9.60 27.33
CA GLU A 632 -3.33 9.36 27.57
C GLU A 632 -4.10 9.59 26.25
N ASN A 633 -4.38 8.52 25.52
CA ASN A 633 -5.01 8.53 24.19
C ASN A 633 -6.28 7.67 24.12
N HIS A 634 -6.82 7.30 25.25
CA HIS A 634 -7.90 6.32 25.36
C HIS A 634 -9.15 6.65 24.55
N PHE A 635 -9.59 7.92 24.53
CA PHE A 635 -10.73 8.31 23.69
C PHE A 635 -10.40 8.31 22.21
N LEU A 636 -9.17 8.58 21.80
CA LEU A 636 -8.76 8.46 20.42
C LEU A 636 -8.77 6.99 19.95
N LEU A 637 -8.30 6.06 20.80
CA LEU A 637 -8.38 4.63 20.52
C LEU A 637 -9.83 4.14 20.52
N ALA A 638 -10.63 4.53 21.50
CA ALA A 638 -12.05 4.20 21.54
C ALA A 638 -12.79 4.75 20.31
N ASP A 639 -12.47 5.94 19.85
CA ASP A 639 -13.02 6.48 18.59
C ASP A 639 -12.52 5.70 17.38
N GLY A 640 -11.28 5.25 17.36
CA GLY A 640 -10.76 4.31 16.35
C GLY A 640 -11.59 3.03 16.26
N TYR A 641 -11.95 2.43 17.39
CA TYR A 641 -12.83 1.24 17.41
C TYR A 641 -14.26 1.57 16.96
N SER A 642 -14.79 2.74 17.31
CA SER A 642 -16.11 3.19 16.85
C SER A 642 -16.11 3.40 15.32
N LYS A 643 -15.03 3.93 14.77
CA LYS A 643 -14.83 4.09 13.31
C LYS A 643 -14.73 2.74 12.59
N LEU A 644 -14.03 1.78 13.15
CA LEU A 644 -14.00 0.42 12.61
C LEU A 644 -15.40 -0.22 12.61
N ALA A 645 -16.19 -0.01 13.66
CA ALA A 645 -17.57 -0.48 13.72
C ALA A 645 -18.45 0.16 12.63
N GLU A 646 -18.27 1.47 12.38
CA GLU A 646 -18.92 2.20 11.28
C GLU A 646 -18.55 1.59 9.93
N ILE A 647 -17.27 1.38 9.64
CA ILE A 647 -16.77 0.85 8.37
C ILE A 647 -17.29 -0.58 8.13
N VAL A 648 -17.21 -1.44 9.15
CA VAL A 648 -17.58 -2.87 9.01
C VAL A 648 -19.08 -3.08 8.98
N CYS A 649 -19.84 -2.32 9.75
CA CYS A 649 -21.28 -2.55 9.98
C CYS A 649 -22.19 -1.47 9.36
N GLY A 650 -21.65 -0.31 9.00
CA GLY A 650 -22.43 0.87 8.55
C GLY A 650 -22.75 0.89 7.06
N SER A 651 -22.09 0.08 6.23
CA SER A 651 -22.32 0.07 4.79
C SER A 651 -23.45 -0.90 4.42
N PRO A 652 -24.59 -0.42 3.88
CA PRO A 652 -25.61 -1.30 3.31
C PRO A 652 -25.18 -1.92 1.97
N VAL A 653 -24.07 -1.51 1.40
CA VAL A 653 -23.55 -1.94 0.09
C VAL A 653 -22.22 -2.67 0.29
N ASN A 654 -22.17 -3.90 -0.15
CA ASN A 654 -21.04 -4.77 -0.44
C ASN A 654 -19.66 -4.08 -0.58
N VAL A 655 -19.07 -3.63 0.50
CA VAL A 655 -17.65 -3.38 0.53
C VAL A 655 -17.01 -4.77 0.63
N SER A 656 -16.64 -5.34 -0.50
CA SER A 656 -15.75 -6.49 -0.52
C SER A 656 -14.40 -5.99 -0.03
N PHE A 657 -14.12 -6.19 1.26
CA PHE A 657 -12.75 -6.08 1.77
C PHE A 657 -11.95 -7.22 1.17
N GLY A 658 -11.53 -7.02 -0.10
CA GLY A 658 -10.62 -7.92 -0.77
C GLY A 658 -9.35 -7.98 0.07
N ARG A 659 -8.91 -9.19 0.43
CA ARG A 659 -7.49 -9.38 0.72
C ARG A 659 -6.73 -8.65 -0.37
N PHE A 660 -5.97 -7.63 -0.01
CA PHE A 660 -4.86 -7.17 -0.81
C PHE A 660 -3.79 -8.27 -0.81
N LEU A 661 -4.10 -9.35 -1.50
CA LEU A 661 -3.06 -10.14 -2.11
C LEU A 661 -2.58 -9.26 -3.28
N PRO A 662 -1.27 -9.04 -3.44
CA PRO A 662 -0.75 -8.56 -4.71
C PRO A 662 -1.39 -9.45 -5.79
N PRO A 663 -1.66 -8.94 -6.99
CA PRO A 663 -2.40 -9.65 -8.02
C PRO A 663 -1.67 -10.96 -8.38
N SER A 664 -1.85 -11.99 -7.60
CA SER A 664 -1.56 -13.37 -7.94
C SER A 664 -2.73 -13.92 -8.76
N GLY A 665 -3.13 -13.14 -9.76
CA GLY A 665 -4.02 -13.62 -10.78
C GLY A 665 -3.30 -14.64 -11.63
N ARG A 666 -3.30 -15.91 -11.21
CA ARG A 666 -3.16 -17.09 -12.08
C ARG A 666 -3.07 -18.44 -11.34
N ARG A 667 -3.19 -18.49 -10.01
CA ARG A 667 -3.16 -19.81 -9.34
C ARG A 667 -4.46 -20.62 -9.40
N SER A 668 -5.62 -20.01 -9.68
CA SER A 668 -6.89 -20.72 -9.71
C SER A 668 -7.22 -21.38 -11.06
N GLN A 669 -6.59 -21.00 -12.16
CA GLN A 669 -6.86 -21.63 -13.46
C GLN A 669 -5.96 -22.83 -13.79
N LEU A 670 -4.80 -22.96 -13.14
CA LEU A 670 -3.87 -24.09 -13.38
C LEU A 670 -4.20 -25.36 -12.57
N LEU A 671 -5.01 -25.26 -11.52
CA LEU A 671 -5.45 -26.43 -10.75
C LEU A 671 -6.77 -27.04 -11.28
N ALA A 672 -7.56 -26.29 -12.03
CA ALA A 672 -8.76 -26.83 -12.69
C ALA A 672 -8.42 -27.65 -13.96
N SER A 673 -7.32 -27.33 -14.65
CA SER A 673 -6.94 -28.05 -15.89
C SER A 673 -6.16 -29.35 -15.67
N ARG A 674 -5.79 -29.69 -14.43
CA ARG A 674 -5.09 -30.96 -14.12
C ARG A 674 -6.00 -32.08 -13.61
N ARG A 675 -7.29 -31.82 -13.37
CA ARG A 675 -8.25 -32.85 -12.92
C ARG A 675 -8.99 -33.58 -14.05
N ASP A 676 -8.94 -33.07 -15.29
CA ASP A 676 -9.68 -33.70 -16.42
C ASP A 676 -8.83 -34.54 -17.37
N ARG A 677 -7.63 -34.98 -16.95
CA ARG A 677 -6.79 -35.87 -17.78
C ARG A 677 -6.42 -37.20 -17.14
N SER A 678 -7.22 -37.71 -16.25
CA SER A 678 -6.98 -39.04 -15.70
C SER A 678 -8.25 -39.89 -15.59
N VAL A 679 -9.11 -39.86 -16.62
CA VAL A 679 -10.07 -40.94 -16.91
C VAL A 679 -10.27 -40.95 -18.42
N GLU A 680 -9.46 -41.70 -19.11
CA GLU A 680 -9.69 -42.41 -20.37
C GLU A 680 -8.35 -42.94 -20.86
N GLY A 681 -8.21 -44.28 -20.77
CA GLY A 681 -7.08 -45.05 -21.34
C GLY A 681 -6.64 -46.17 -20.47
#